data_6e284b1dd253c6880f7bcae1d94cc318
#
_entry.id   6e284b1dd253c6880f7bcae1d94cc318
#
_cell.length_a   1.000
_cell.length_b   1.000
_cell.length_c   1.000
_cell.angle_alpha   90.00
_cell.angle_beta   90.00
_cell.angle_gamma   90.00
#
_symmetry.space_group_name_H-M   'P 1'
#
loop_
_entity.id
_entity.type
_entity.pdbx_description
1 polymer ?
#
loop_
_entity_poly.entity_id
_entity_poly.type
_entity_poly.pdbx_seq_one_letter_code
_entity_poly.pdbx_strand_id
1 'polypeptide(L)'
;MYKLTAQLRGHEDDVRGVVFPSPNLVASVSRDATVRLWKRKDAQSVTFDDHINSTGQAFVNSITFISPSQKHPNGLIVSGGQDTIIEAREPLAGAQDSDAPPAYMLLGHSHNVCALDNYGDIIVSGSWDGTARVWRNGETQHVLQGHGQTVWAVLALSETEIITGSADKTIRLWRDGKQVKILGEHTEVVRGLCRLLNGGFASCSNDGTIRLWSAEGHPLQELHGHTSFIYSIAALPTGEIVSSGEDRTVKIWKDGNCIQTITHPAISVWSVAVCPETGDIVTGASDRVVRVFSRDQARWADEEGLKEFDSAVAASSIPATQVGDVNKKDLPGPEALQQQGKKDGQVIMIHNEGSVEAYTWSSQTRSWTNVGTVVDAIGSGRKQLYKGKEYDFVFDVDFQEGAPPLKLPYNASENPFDAARKFLEDNELPMTYLDTVGNFIVTNAKGVELGGGQDRGGPDPWGTENRYRPGETSSPAPRLQPTKQKFIPQTVYLSIVAANLATIQKKVNEINQDLIAKGEKEVALNPDEVSVLAKLIEFLQTAALLNKPIEKPFAATEASLDLLIKIIKSWAPQNQLPGLDLLRLFAAASSQVATYQSSDQKIGEILETSGGFGNGLVNNAMLATRTYVNLFQTVDGREYMNTRFERTVELVENSSAGTTNRNFKQAKSTLFLNYAVLFHSTNSVDRSIELLKPLTTIIGTETDSEATFRALVALGTLLTLKGDVKAAAVGIYETRRLVSKVESRLPEQRIKDVVAEIKALL
;
A
#
# COMPACT_ATOMS: atom_id res chain seq x y z
N MET A 1 8.26 -24.01 -26.19
CA MET A 1 7.10 -23.81 -25.29
C MET A 1 7.59 -23.76 -23.86
N TYR A 2 7.25 -22.75 -23.10
CA TYR A 2 7.53 -22.69 -21.66
C TYR A 2 6.53 -23.54 -20.88
N LYS A 3 7.05 -24.30 -19.92
CA LYS A 3 6.26 -24.99 -18.91
C LYS A 3 6.80 -24.70 -17.51
N LEU A 4 6.00 -24.94 -16.50
CA LEU A 4 6.39 -24.76 -15.10
C LEU A 4 7.62 -25.62 -14.77
N THR A 5 8.58 -24.99 -14.10
CA THR A 5 9.74 -25.63 -13.47
C THR A 5 9.50 -25.81 -11.98
N ALA A 6 9.15 -24.72 -11.30
CA ALA A 6 8.98 -24.72 -9.84
C ALA A 6 7.97 -23.64 -9.39
N GLN A 7 7.36 -23.91 -8.23
CA GLN A 7 6.57 -22.96 -7.45
C GLN A 7 7.30 -22.72 -6.12
N LEU A 8 7.78 -21.48 -5.93
CA LEU A 8 8.59 -21.08 -4.79
C LEU A 8 7.66 -20.39 -3.79
N ARG A 9 7.38 -21.08 -2.69
CA ARG A 9 6.44 -20.63 -1.65
C ARG A 9 7.20 -20.22 -0.40
N GLY A 10 6.90 -19.05 0.15
CA GLY A 10 7.57 -18.51 1.34
C GLY A 10 7.12 -17.09 1.66
N HIS A 11 6.80 -16.30 0.64
CA HIS A 11 6.21 -14.97 0.86
C HIS A 11 4.82 -15.04 1.49
N GLU A 12 4.52 -14.09 2.35
CA GLU A 12 3.25 -13.99 3.08
C GLU A 12 2.28 -12.95 2.49
N ASP A 13 2.74 -12.15 1.52
CA ASP A 13 1.93 -11.17 0.79
C ASP A 13 2.39 -11.09 -0.69
N ASP A 14 1.77 -10.18 -1.49
CA ASP A 14 2.01 -9.98 -2.92
C ASP A 14 3.51 -9.93 -3.26
N VAL A 15 3.94 -10.72 -4.23
CA VAL A 15 5.31 -10.66 -4.77
C VAL A 15 5.38 -9.55 -5.81
N ARG A 16 6.02 -8.44 -5.47
CA ARG A 16 6.01 -7.20 -6.25
C ARG A 16 7.14 -7.08 -7.26
N GLY A 17 8.26 -7.72 -7.01
CA GLY A 17 9.42 -7.70 -7.90
C GLY A 17 10.17 -9.01 -7.88
N VAL A 18 10.73 -9.37 -9.02
CA VAL A 18 11.59 -10.54 -9.18
C VAL A 18 12.79 -10.23 -10.07
N VAL A 19 13.92 -10.88 -9.79
CA VAL A 19 15.08 -10.90 -10.67
C VAL A 19 15.64 -12.30 -10.78
N PHE A 20 16.25 -12.64 -11.93
CA PHE A 20 16.81 -13.95 -12.22
C PHE A 20 18.27 -13.83 -12.66
N PRO A 21 19.18 -13.53 -11.72
CA PRO A 21 20.58 -13.19 -12.03
C PRO A 21 21.37 -14.32 -12.69
N SER A 22 21.13 -15.56 -12.31
CA SER A 22 21.82 -16.74 -12.83
C SER A 22 20.94 -17.97 -12.77
N PRO A 23 21.25 -19.07 -13.47
CA PRO A 23 20.45 -20.29 -13.47
C PRO A 23 20.17 -20.85 -12.06
N ASN A 24 21.03 -20.55 -11.09
CA ASN A 24 20.96 -21.08 -9.73
C ASN A 24 20.44 -20.08 -8.68
N LEU A 25 20.10 -18.86 -9.08
CA LEU A 25 19.69 -17.82 -8.15
C LEU A 25 18.49 -17.03 -8.70
N VAL A 26 17.41 -17.03 -7.97
CA VAL A 26 16.27 -16.11 -8.13
C VAL A 26 16.22 -15.23 -6.88
N ALA A 27 15.87 -13.97 -7.03
CA ALA A 27 15.53 -13.12 -5.90
C ALA A 27 14.16 -12.47 -6.10
N SER A 28 13.44 -12.26 -5.01
CA SER A 28 12.10 -11.69 -5.01
C SER A 28 11.87 -10.75 -3.84
N VAL A 29 10.98 -9.79 -4.02
CA VAL A 29 10.54 -8.83 -3.01
C VAL A 29 9.03 -8.80 -2.90
N SER A 30 8.54 -8.55 -1.70
CA SER A 30 7.12 -8.65 -1.42
C SER A 30 6.62 -7.53 -0.49
N ARG A 31 5.30 -7.38 -0.44
CA ARG A 31 4.61 -6.57 0.56
C ARG A 31 4.70 -7.15 1.97
N ASP A 32 5.18 -8.37 2.14
CA ASP A 32 5.52 -8.93 3.46
C ASP A 32 6.80 -8.32 4.06
N ALA A 33 7.35 -7.27 3.43
CA ALA A 33 8.57 -6.57 3.81
C ALA A 33 9.84 -7.41 3.70
N THR A 34 9.83 -8.57 3.03
CA THR A 34 11.01 -9.43 2.86
C THR A 34 11.61 -9.35 1.47
N VAL A 35 12.94 -9.49 1.42
CA VAL A 35 13.71 -9.82 0.24
C VAL A 35 14.15 -11.26 0.38
N ARG A 36 13.73 -12.14 -0.54
CA ARG A 36 14.06 -13.59 -0.50
C ARG A 36 14.96 -13.97 -1.64
N LEU A 37 15.88 -14.89 -1.33
CA LEU A 37 16.74 -15.57 -2.28
C LEU A 37 16.31 -17.03 -2.38
N TRP A 38 16.16 -17.48 -3.61
CA TRP A 38 15.84 -18.85 -3.95
C TRP A 38 17.05 -19.45 -4.64
N LYS A 39 17.78 -20.30 -3.93
CA LYS A 39 19.01 -20.90 -4.45
C LYS A 39 18.73 -22.33 -4.92
N ARG A 40 19.04 -22.58 -6.18
CA ARG A 40 18.96 -23.94 -6.72
C ARG A 40 20.12 -24.77 -6.17
N LYS A 41 19.86 -26.00 -5.78
CA LYS A 41 20.90 -26.91 -5.23
C LYS A 41 21.99 -27.23 -6.26
N ASP A 42 21.59 -27.44 -7.50
CA ASP A 42 22.47 -27.65 -8.66
C ASP A 42 21.74 -27.18 -9.93
N ALA A 43 22.48 -27.02 -11.03
CA ALA A 43 21.96 -26.46 -12.28
C ALA A 43 20.87 -27.31 -12.95
N GLN A 44 20.71 -28.56 -12.57
CA GLN A 44 19.70 -29.49 -13.12
C GLN A 44 18.52 -29.70 -12.16
N SER A 45 18.66 -29.31 -10.89
CA SER A 45 17.59 -29.44 -9.90
C SER A 45 16.41 -28.52 -10.22
N VAL A 46 15.20 -29.02 -10.06
CA VAL A 46 13.97 -28.21 -10.12
C VAL A 46 13.61 -27.60 -8.75
N THR A 47 14.34 -27.96 -7.69
CA THR A 47 14.11 -27.49 -6.33
C THR A 47 15.00 -26.31 -5.98
N PHE A 48 14.46 -25.38 -5.19
CA PHE A 48 15.15 -24.21 -4.69
C PHE A 48 15.04 -24.16 -3.17
N ASP A 49 16.13 -23.77 -2.51
CA ASP A 49 16.15 -23.50 -1.08
C ASP A 49 15.81 -22.02 -0.85
N ASP A 50 14.93 -21.74 0.12
CA ASP A 50 14.48 -20.40 0.50
C ASP A 50 15.39 -19.80 1.56
N HIS A 51 15.80 -18.55 1.36
CA HIS A 51 16.59 -17.77 2.31
C HIS A 51 16.08 -16.31 2.35
N ILE A 52 15.83 -15.78 3.54
CA ILE A 52 15.55 -14.37 3.72
C ILE A 52 16.88 -13.59 3.65
N ASN A 53 17.02 -12.71 2.67
CA ASN A 53 18.21 -11.86 2.49
C ASN A 53 18.14 -10.60 3.36
N SER A 54 16.97 -10.00 3.48
CA SER A 54 16.70 -8.90 4.39
C SER A 54 15.22 -8.82 4.72
N THR A 55 14.93 -8.20 5.87
CA THR A 55 13.58 -7.85 6.29
C THR A 55 13.51 -6.35 6.53
N GLY A 56 12.68 -5.66 5.75
CA GLY A 56 12.42 -4.23 5.89
C GLY A 56 11.38 -3.92 6.95
N GLN A 57 11.10 -2.63 7.15
CA GLN A 57 10.05 -2.14 8.05
C GLN A 57 8.73 -1.85 7.31
N ALA A 58 8.75 -1.89 5.97
CA ALA A 58 7.62 -1.57 5.11
C ALA A 58 7.68 -2.40 3.81
N PHE A 59 6.65 -2.31 2.98
CA PHE A 59 6.55 -3.02 1.71
C PHE A 59 7.77 -2.79 0.82
N VAL A 60 8.35 -3.86 0.30
CA VAL A 60 9.41 -3.80 -0.70
C VAL A 60 8.77 -3.99 -2.08
N ASN A 61 8.93 -3.00 -2.96
CA ASN A 61 8.19 -2.94 -4.22
C ASN A 61 9.04 -3.11 -5.48
N SER A 62 10.34 -2.91 -5.37
CA SER A 62 11.26 -2.96 -6.52
C SER A 62 12.56 -3.65 -6.17
N ILE A 63 13.14 -4.32 -7.17
CA ILE A 63 14.38 -5.07 -7.03
C ILE A 63 15.16 -5.04 -8.34
N THR A 64 16.49 -4.95 -8.26
CA THR A 64 17.41 -5.22 -9.36
C THR A 64 18.65 -5.94 -8.84
N PHE A 65 19.52 -6.41 -9.74
CA PHE A 65 20.75 -7.12 -9.40
C PHE A 65 21.94 -6.53 -10.13
N ILE A 66 22.94 -6.11 -9.37
CA ILE A 66 24.23 -5.71 -9.90
C ILE A 66 25.11 -6.96 -10.04
N SER A 67 25.59 -7.20 -11.25
CA SER A 67 26.43 -8.36 -11.55
C SER A 67 27.74 -8.37 -10.77
N PRO A 68 28.34 -9.54 -10.52
CA PRO A 68 29.62 -9.67 -9.84
C PRO A 68 30.70 -8.76 -10.41
N SER A 69 31.48 -8.13 -9.55
CA SER A 69 32.58 -7.24 -9.88
C SER A 69 33.77 -7.49 -8.96
N GLN A 70 34.93 -6.85 -9.20
CA GLN A 70 36.07 -6.95 -8.28
C GLN A 70 35.76 -6.44 -6.88
N LYS A 71 34.88 -5.43 -6.75
CA LYS A 71 34.47 -4.84 -5.49
C LYS A 71 33.41 -5.68 -4.77
N HIS A 72 32.52 -6.31 -5.51
CA HIS A 72 31.42 -7.15 -5.02
C HIS A 72 31.42 -8.49 -5.78
N PRO A 73 32.26 -9.46 -5.36
CA PRO A 73 32.44 -10.72 -6.09
C PRO A 73 31.17 -11.56 -6.27
N ASN A 74 30.19 -11.40 -5.36
CA ASN A 74 28.91 -12.11 -5.40
C ASN A 74 27.80 -11.29 -6.08
N GLY A 75 28.09 -10.07 -6.55
CA GLY A 75 27.09 -9.11 -6.99
C GLY A 75 26.33 -8.50 -5.82
N LEU A 76 25.34 -7.65 -6.12
CA LEU A 76 24.48 -7.02 -5.11
C LEU A 76 23.01 -7.15 -5.49
N ILE A 77 22.18 -7.56 -4.55
CA ILE A 77 20.73 -7.40 -4.59
C ILE A 77 20.41 -5.97 -4.16
N VAL A 78 19.75 -5.22 -5.02
CA VAL A 78 19.31 -3.85 -4.74
C VAL A 78 17.81 -3.84 -4.63
N SER A 79 17.29 -3.41 -3.48
CA SER A 79 15.85 -3.39 -3.21
C SER A 79 15.41 -2.03 -2.66
N GLY A 80 14.15 -1.67 -2.92
CA GLY A 80 13.57 -0.43 -2.44
C GLY A 80 12.05 -0.53 -2.34
N GLY A 81 11.47 0.30 -1.48
CA GLY A 81 10.04 0.21 -1.20
C GLY A 81 9.45 1.44 -0.52
N GLN A 82 8.45 1.20 0.29
CA GLN A 82 7.63 2.21 0.95
C GLN A 82 8.38 3.01 2.03
N ASP A 83 9.42 2.44 2.60
CA ASP A 83 10.29 3.12 3.58
C ASP A 83 11.19 4.20 2.96
N THR A 84 11.15 4.35 1.62
CA THR A 84 11.91 5.31 0.83
C THR A 84 13.42 5.04 0.76
N ILE A 85 13.89 3.97 1.39
CA ILE A 85 15.28 3.56 1.45
C ILE A 85 15.56 2.55 0.34
N ILE A 86 16.70 2.70 -0.32
CA ILE A 86 17.20 1.69 -1.25
C ILE A 86 18.42 1.03 -0.60
N GLU A 87 18.35 -0.28 -0.42
CA GLU A 87 19.45 -1.06 0.13
C GLU A 87 20.10 -1.91 -0.97
N ALA A 88 21.44 -1.92 -1.00
CA ALA A 88 22.20 -2.83 -1.83
C ALA A 88 22.97 -3.80 -0.92
N ARG A 89 22.64 -5.09 -1.00
CA ARG A 89 23.20 -6.14 -0.14
C ARG A 89 23.80 -7.27 -0.97
N GLU A 90 24.87 -7.86 -0.48
CA GLU A 90 25.38 -9.10 -1.08
C GLU A 90 24.36 -10.24 -0.89
N PRO A 91 24.22 -11.16 -1.89
CA PRO A 91 23.45 -12.37 -1.71
C PRO A 91 24.06 -13.22 -0.59
N LEU A 92 23.33 -13.50 0.48
CA LEU A 92 23.83 -14.23 1.65
C LEU A 92 24.45 -15.57 1.28
N ALA A 93 25.63 -15.85 1.84
CA ALA A 93 26.31 -17.13 1.67
C ALA A 93 25.73 -18.24 2.58
N GLY A 94 24.95 -17.87 3.63
CA GLY A 94 24.32 -18.80 4.58
C GLY A 94 23.27 -18.13 5.47
N ALA A 95 22.43 -18.92 6.12
CA ALA A 95 21.24 -18.51 6.87
C ALA A 95 21.51 -17.67 8.16
N GLN A 96 22.74 -17.28 8.47
CA GLN A 96 23.07 -16.59 9.73
C GLN A 96 23.36 -15.10 9.62
N ASP A 97 23.37 -14.51 8.42
CA ASP A 97 23.81 -13.12 8.21
C ASP A 97 22.71 -12.15 7.74
N SER A 98 21.44 -12.41 8.06
CA SER A 98 20.35 -11.45 7.75
C SER A 98 20.52 -10.07 8.39
N ASP A 99 21.35 -9.98 9.44
CA ASP A 99 21.67 -8.75 10.19
C ASP A 99 22.93 -8.04 9.67
N ALA A 100 23.60 -8.56 8.64
CA ALA A 100 24.77 -7.90 8.06
C ALA A 100 24.37 -6.53 7.48
N PRO A 101 25.18 -5.48 7.68
CA PRO A 101 24.88 -4.16 7.12
C PRO A 101 24.88 -4.20 5.59
N PRO A 102 24.03 -3.39 4.92
CA PRO A 102 24.06 -3.28 3.47
C PRO A 102 25.40 -2.69 3.00
N ALA A 103 25.85 -3.10 1.82
CA ALA A 103 27.02 -2.50 1.16
C ALA A 103 26.78 -1.01 0.86
N TYR A 104 25.54 -0.66 0.49
CA TYR A 104 25.09 0.72 0.31
C TYR A 104 23.67 0.89 0.86
N MET A 105 23.43 2.07 1.44
CA MET A 105 22.12 2.58 1.82
C MET A 105 21.93 3.92 1.11
N LEU A 106 21.01 3.97 0.12
CA LEU A 106 20.79 5.13 -0.72
C LEU A 106 19.58 5.90 -0.19
N LEU A 107 19.82 7.10 0.30
CA LEU A 107 18.83 7.96 0.93
C LEU A 107 18.57 9.19 0.06
N GLY A 108 17.29 9.51 -0.21
CA GLY A 108 16.99 10.71 -0.97
C GLY A 108 15.57 10.80 -1.52
N HIS A 109 14.91 9.69 -1.85
CA HIS A 109 13.50 9.72 -2.20
C HIS A 109 12.63 10.09 -1.00
N SER A 110 11.53 10.80 -1.25
CA SER A 110 10.59 11.23 -0.21
C SER A 110 9.33 10.35 -0.13
N HIS A 111 9.16 9.45 -1.10
CA HIS A 111 8.03 8.52 -1.20
C HIS A 111 8.52 7.16 -1.69
N ASN A 112 7.59 6.20 -1.76
CA ASN A 112 7.82 4.82 -2.15
C ASN A 112 8.70 4.70 -3.41
N VAL A 113 9.75 3.86 -3.33
CA VAL A 113 10.60 3.47 -4.45
C VAL A 113 9.95 2.30 -5.17
N CYS A 114 9.45 2.54 -6.38
CA CYS A 114 8.65 1.56 -7.12
C CYS A 114 9.32 1.00 -8.37
N ALA A 115 10.47 1.52 -8.74
CA ALA A 115 11.25 1.04 -9.89
C ALA A 115 12.75 1.09 -9.58
N LEU A 116 13.46 0.05 -9.98
CA LEU A 116 14.92 -0.05 -9.90
C LEU A 116 15.46 -0.71 -11.16
N ASP A 117 16.56 -0.19 -11.66
CA ASP A 117 17.37 -0.78 -12.73
C ASP A 117 18.84 -0.43 -12.51
N ASN A 118 19.74 -1.09 -13.22
CA ASN A 118 21.17 -0.81 -13.15
C ASN A 118 21.88 -1.00 -14.50
N TYR A 119 23.02 -0.33 -14.63
CA TYR A 119 23.96 -0.55 -15.70
C TYR A 119 25.39 -0.41 -15.17
N GLY A 120 26.16 -1.50 -15.22
CA GLY A 120 27.47 -1.51 -14.56
C GLY A 120 27.33 -1.16 -13.07
N ASP A 121 28.03 -0.10 -12.63
CA ASP A 121 28.06 0.33 -11.23
C ASP A 121 27.01 1.40 -10.89
N ILE A 122 26.21 1.85 -11.87
CA ILE A 122 25.15 2.80 -11.59
C ILE A 122 23.84 2.07 -11.23
N ILE A 123 23.12 2.64 -10.28
CA ILE A 123 21.74 2.27 -9.94
C ILE A 123 20.83 3.40 -10.39
N VAL A 124 19.67 3.07 -10.93
CA VAL A 124 18.63 4.03 -11.26
C VAL A 124 17.37 3.66 -10.49
N SER A 125 16.76 4.63 -9.86
CA SER A 125 15.52 4.45 -9.09
C SER A 125 14.43 5.39 -9.57
N GLY A 126 13.18 4.91 -9.53
CA GLY A 126 11.97 5.70 -9.77
C GLY A 126 11.05 5.65 -8.55
N SER A 127 10.36 6.76 -8.26
CA SER A 127 9.58 6.90 -7.04
C SER A 127 8.23 7.60 -7.27
N TRP A 128 7.35 7.40 -6.29
CA TRP A 128 6.09 8.13 -6.17
C TRP A 128 6.29 9.63 -5.91
N ASP A 129 7.50 10.07 -5.56
CA ASP A 129 7.82 11.49 -5.44
C ASP A 129 7.90 12.23 -6.80
N GLY A 130 7.66 11.53 -7.91
CA GLY A 130 7.72 12.08 -9.26
C GLY A 130 9.13 12.25 -9.82
N THR A 131 10.15 11.77 -9.11
CA THR A 131 11.54 11.84 -9.55
C THR A 131 12.12 10.46 -9.85
N ALA A 132 13.10 10.43 -10.74
CA ALA A 132 14.07 9.33 -10.81
C ALA A 132 15.43 9.82 -10.32
N ARG A 133 16.27 8.90 -9.85
CA ARG A 133 17.62 9.23 -9.37
C ARG A 133 18.64 8.27 -9.95
N VAL A 134 19.83 8.79 -10.24
CA VAL A 134 21.00 8.01 -10.66
C VAL A 134 21.98 8.03 -9.50
N TRP A 135 22.41 6.85 -9.09
CA TRP A 135 23.31 6.63 -7.96
C TRP A 135 24.58 5.94 -8.42
N ARG A 136 25.70 6.30 -7.81
CA ARG A 136 26.98 5.61 -8.02
C ARG A 136 27.76 5.56 -6.69
N ASN A 137 28.26 4.41 -6.34
CA ASN A 137 29.05 4.20 -5.10
C ASN A 137 28.34 4.70 -3.82
N GLY A 138 27.02 4.60 -3.76
CA GLY A 138 26.25 5.05 -2.59
C GLY A 138 25.80 6.51 -2.61
N GLU A 139 26.22 7.31 -3.61
CA GLU A 139 25.90 8.74 -3.70
C GLU A 139 24.99 9.06 -4.90
N THR A 140 24.11 10.06 -4.74
CA THR A 140 23.28 10.59 -5.82
C THR A 140 24.15 11.36 -6.81
N GLN A 141 24.20 10.90 -8.07
CA GLN A 141 24.83 11.65 -9.16
C GLN A 141 23.89 12.63 -9.82
N HIS A 142 22.67 12.18 -10.13
CA HIS A 142 21.65 13.01 -10.78
C HIS A 142 20.29 12.79 -10.16
N VAL A 143 19.52 13.87 -10.08
CA VAL A 143 18.08 13.85 -9.76
C VAL A 143 17.36 14.24 -11.05
N LEU A 144 16.62 13.28 -11.64
CA LEU A 144 15.91 13.46 -12.90
C LEU A 144 14.50 13.99 -12.56
N GLN A 145 14.34 15.31 -12.65
CA GLN A 145 13.08 16.02 -12.36
C GLN A 145 12.40 16.44 -13.65
N GLY A 146 11.10 16.26 -13.72
CA GLY A 146 10.31 16.68 -14.88
C GLY A 146 8.99 15.98 -15.02
N HIS A 147 8.86 14.72 -14.58
CA HIS A 147 7.57 14.05 -14.54
C HIS A 147 6.60 14.74 -13.58
N GLY A 148 5.34 14.85 -14.00
CA GLY A 148 4.28 15.46 -13.19
C GLY A 148 3.68 14.52 -12.14
N GLN A 149 3.97 13.23 -12.25
CA GLN A 149 3.42 12.16 -11.42
C GLN A 149 4.48 11.06 -11.19
N THR A 150 4.08 10.00 -10.46
CA THR A 150 4.92 8.84 -10.12
C THR A 150 5.76 8.33 -11.30
N VAL A 151 7.04 8.07 -11.06
CA VAL A 151 7.92 7.37 -12.00
C VAL A 151 7.85 5.86 -11.71
N TRP A 152 7.10 5.14 -12.55
CA TRP A 152 6.84 3.70 -12.39
C TRP A 152 7.87 2.79 -13.04
N ALA A 153 8.62 3.30 -14.01
CA ALA A 153 9.59 2.51 -14.74
C ALA A 153 10.87 3.32 -14.94
N VAL A 154 12.00 2.66 -14.79
CA VAL A 154 13.33 3.20 -15.11
C VAL A 154 14.10 2.17 -15.91
N LEU A 155 14.96 2.63 -16.81
CA LEU A 155 15.85 1.81 -17.60
C LEU A 155 17.15 2.57 -17.84
N ALA A 156 18.27 1.96 -17.48
CA ALA A 156 19.59 2.46 -17.80
C ALA A 156 20.08 1.84 -19.12
N LEU A 157 20.11 2.58 -20.22
CA LEU A 157 20.68 2.09 -21.47
C LEU A 157 22.21 2.08 -21.45
N SER A 158 22.80 3.04 -20.75
CA SER A 158 24.22 3.18 -20.50
C SER A 158 24.46 3.90 -19.17
N GLU A 159 25.70 4.18 -18.81
CA GLU A 159 26.03 4.97 -17.60
C GLU A 159 25.47 6.41 -17.64
N THR A 160 25.20 6.94 -18.83
CA THR A 160 24.78 8.33 -19.04
C THR A 160 23.39 8.46 -19.65
N GLU A 161 22.86 7.40 -20.27
CA GLU A 161 21.57 7.42 -20.95
C GLU A 161 20.53 6.62 -20.16
N ILE A 162 19.54 7.35 -19.62
CA ILE A 162 18.49 6.80 -18.80
C ILE A 162 17.14 7.06 -19.47
N ILE A 163 16.22 6.11 -19.32
CA ILE A 163 14.83 6.23 -19.76
C ILE A 163 13.93 6.09 -18.54
N THR A 164 12.91 6.90 -18.45
CA THR A 164 11.91 6.85 -17.39
C THR A 164 10.50 6.79 -17.96
N GLY A 165 9.63 5.99 -17.35
CA GLY A 165 8.20 5.89 -17.66
C GLY A 165 7.36 6.28 -16.46
N SER A 166 6.27 7.02 -16.67
CA SER A 166 5.53 7.65 -15.58
C SER A 166 4.01 7.46 -15.69
N ALA A 167 3.36 7.72 -14.56
CA ALA A 167 1.91 7.88 -14.46
C ALA A 167 1.40 9.09 -15.27
N ASP A 168 2.26 10.06 -15.60
CA ASP A 168 1.91 11.17 -16.50
C ASP A 168 1.77 10.75 -17.97
N LYS A 169 1.78 9.42 -18.24
CA LYS A 169 1.60 8.77 -19.56
C LYS A 169 2.77 9.00 -20.51
N THR A 170 3.84 9.64 -20.04
CA THR A 170 5.02 9.94 -20.87
C THR A 170 6.22 9.04 -20.55
N ILE A 171 7.04 8.84 -21.56
CA ILE A 171 8.38 8.30 -21.44
C ILE A 171 9.35 9.45 -21.66
N ARG A 172 10.40 9.57 -20.84
CA ARG A 172 11.44 10.59 -21.00
C ARG A 172 12.81 9.96 -21.17
N LEU A 173 13.56 10.52 -22.12
CA LEU A 173 14.95 10.15 -22.36
C LEU A 173 15.84 11.21 -21.70
N TRP A 174 16.85 10.75 -20.96
CA TRP A 174 17.80 11.60 -20.24
C TRP A 174 19.22 11.25 -20.66
N ARG A 175 20.06 12.26 -20.81
CA ARG A 175 21.50 12.11 -21.06
C ARG A 175 22.28 13.01 -20.13
N ASP A 176 23.22 12.44 -19.36
CA ASP A 176 24.00 13.14 -18.34
C ASP A 176 23.10 13.96 -17.38
N GLY A 177 22.01 13.35 -16.91
CA GLY A 177 21.05 13.97 -16.00
C GLY A 177 20.13 15.03 -16.62
N LYS A 178 20.23 15.31 -17.92
CA LYS A 178 19.41 16.31 -18.63
C LYS A 178 18.36 15.64 -19.51
N GLN A 179 17.15 16.14 -19.50
CA GLN A 179 16.07 15.67 -20.35
C GLN A 179 16.39 15.99 -21.83
N VAL A 180 16.37 14.97 -22.68
CA VAL A 180 16.63 15.09 -24.13
C VAL A 180 15.34 15.04 -24.94
N LYS A 181 14.41 14.14 -24.56
CA LYS A 181 13.17 13.90 -25.34
C LYS A 181 12.03 13.45 -24.44
N ILE A 182 10.80 13.75 -24.86
CA ILE A 182 9.55 13.27 -24.26
C ILE A 182 8.80 12.49 -25.34
N LEU A 183 8.28 11.31 -24.99
CA LEU A 183 7.47 10.45 -25.85
C LEU A 183 6.10 10.31 -25.19
N GLY A 184 5.03 10.61 -25.89
CA GLY A 184 3.66 10.67 -25.36
C GLY A 184 2.67 9.78 -26.11
N GLU A 185 3.10 8.69 -26.69
CA GLU A 185 2.26 7.79 -27.50
C GLU A 185 1.39 6.85 -26.65
N HIS A 186 1.79 6.54 -25.39
CA HIS A 186 0.92 5.80 -24.48
C HIS A 186 -0.26 6.66 -24.00
N THR A 187 -1.45 6.06 -23.95
CA THR A 187 -2.67 6.75 -23.52
C THR A 187 -2.93 6.61 -22.02
N GLU A 188 -2.20 5.71 -21.37
CA GLU A 188 -2.26 5.44 -19.94
C GLU A 188 -0.85 5.29 -19.36
N VAL A 189 -0.77 5.04 -18.05
CA VAL A 189 0.44 4.93 -17.25
C VAL A 189 1.46 3.98 -17.86
N VAL A 190 2.71 4.42 -17.99
CA VAL A 190 3.83 3.57 -18.41
C VAL A 190 4.37 2.82 -17.20
N ARG A 191 4.25 1.49 -17.22
CA ARG A 191 4.51 0.62 -16.06
C ARG A 191 5.85 -0.10 -16.09
N GLY A 192 6.37 -0.40 -17.26
CA GLY A 192 7.60 -1.16 -17.41
C GLY A 192 8.38 -0.74 -18.63
N LEU A 193 9.70 -0.90 -18.54
CA LEU A 193 10.67 -0.65 -19.59
C LEU A 193 11.66 -1.81 -19.64
N CYS A 194 12.09 -2.21 -20.82
CA CYS A 194 13.18 -3.18 -20.95
C CYS A 194 14.07 -2.85 -22.17
N ARG A 195 15.35 -3.23 -22.08
CA ARG A 195 16.31 -3.10 -23.18
C ARG A 195 16.06 -4.19 -24.22
N LEU A 196 16.15 -3.83 -25.49
CA LEU A 196 16.10 -4.76 -26.63
C LEU A 196 17.51 -5.07 -27.15
N LEU A 197 17.69 -6.26 -27.74
CA LEU A 197 18.98 -6.69 -28.29
C LEU A 197 19.50 -5.82 -29.43
N ASN A 198 18.62 -5.14 -30.16
CA ASN A 198 18.95 -4.24 -31.25
C ASN A 198 19.40 -2.84 -30.81
N GLY A 199 19.60 -2.63 -29.50
CA GLY A 199 19.98 -1.36 -28.90
C GLY A 199 18.83 -0.41 -28.61
N GLY A 200 17.59 -0.74 -29.01
CA GLY A 200 16.39 0.00 -28.65
C GLY A 200 15.82 -0.44 -27.31
N PHE A 201 14.58 -0.04 -27.03
CA PHE A 201 13.87 -0.43 -25.81
C PHE A 201 12.39 -0.73 -26.09
N ALA A 202 11.75 -1.40 -25.14
CA ALA A 202 10.32 -1.61 -25.15
C ALA A 202 9.70 -1.00 -23.90
N SER A 203 8.44 -0.55 -24.02
CA SER A 203 7.62 -0.07 -22.93
C SER A 203 6.32 -0.83 -22.84
N CYS A 204 5.75 -0.96 -21.64
CA CYS A 204 4.42 -1.48 -21.42
C CYS A 204 3.59 -0.53 -20.56
N SER A 205 2.26 -0.58 -20.72
CA SER A 205 1.37 0.41 -20.15
C SER A 205 0.05 -0.19 -19.64
N ASN A 206 -0.63 0.59 -18.79
CA ASN A 206 -2.02 0.33 -18.40
C ASN A 206 -3.01 0.45 -19.58
N ASP A 207 -2.59 1.01 -20.73
CA ASP A 207 -3.41 1.01 -21.96
C ASP A 207 -3.50 -0.39 -22.63
N GLY A 208 -2.87 -1.41 -22.05
CA GLY A 208 -2.88 -2.78 -22.55
C GLY A 208 -1.97 -3.02 -23.75
N THR A 209 -1.11 -2.04 -24.10
CA THR A 209 -0.20 -2.12 -25.23
C THR A 209 1.27 -2.22 -24.80
N ILE A 210 2.07 -2.82 -25.67
CA ILE A 210 3.52 -2.80 -25.61
C ILE A 210 4.00 -2.01 -26.83
N ARG A 211 4.94 -1.09 -26.64
CA ARG A 211 5.55 -0.30 -27.73
C ARG A 211 7.04 -0.56 -27.82
N LEU A 212 7.51 -0.72 -29.05
CA LEU A 212 8.93 -0.89 -29.36
C LEU A 212 9.49 0.43 -29.90
N TRP A 213 10.68 0.79 -29.46
CA TRP A 213 11.32 2.05 -29.74
C TRP A 213 12.77 1.85 -30.21
N SER A 214 13.27 2.74 -31.06
CA SER A 214 14.72 2.86 -31.27
C SER A 214 15.39 3.47 -30.04
N ALA A 215 16.72 3.43 -29.97
CA ALA A 215 17.50 4.08 -28.92
C ALA A 215 17.22 5.60 -28.82
N GLU A 216 16.93 6.26 -29.94
CA GLU A 216 16.61 7.67 -30.01
C GLU A 216 15.14 7.97 -29.72
N GLY A 217 14.35 6.95 -29.34
CA GLY A 217 12.94 7.09 -29.02
C GLY A 217 12.04 7.34 -30.23
N HIS A 218 12.31 6.70 -31.38
CA HIS A 218 11.37 6.65 -32.49
C HIS A 218 10.49 5.40 -32.34
N PRO A 219 9.16 5.52 -32.48
CA PRO A 219 8.26 4.38 -32.39
C PRO A 219 8.52 3.43 -33.57
N LEU A 220 8.66 2.15 -33.27
CA LEU A 220 8.92 1.10 -34.27
C LEU A 220 7.70 0.21 -34.48
N GLN A 221 7.07 -0.24 -33.38
CA GLN A 221 5.95 -1.17 -33.44
C GLN A 221 5.08 -1.09 -32.18
N GLU A 222 3.81 -1.39 -32.32
CA GLU A 222 2.86 -1.55 -31.21
C GLU A 222 2.32 -2.98 -31.18
N LEU A 223 2.29 -3.60 -29.98
CA LEU A 223 1.84 -4.98 -29.80
C LEU A 223 0.55 -4.98 -28.98
N HIS A 224 -0.45 -5.71 -29.45
CA HIS A 224 -1.76 -5.86 -28.82
C HIS A 224 -2.03 -7.32 -28.47
N GLY A 225 -2.66 -7.58 -27.31
CA GLY A 225 -3.08 -8.93 -26.94
C GLY A 225 -3.30 -9.16 -25.46
N HIS A 226 -2.78 -8.30 -24.58
CA HIS A 226 -3.26 -8.24 -23.19
C HIS A 226 -4.67 -7.65 -23.16
N THR A 227 -5.50 -8.12 -22.24
CA THR A 227 -6.89 -7.68 -22.10
C THR A 227 -7.07 -6.70 -20.93
N SER A 228 -6.01 -6.42 -20.18
CA SER A 228 -5.98 -5.46 -19.08
C SER A 228 -4.57 -4.84 -18.95
N PHE A 229 -4.29 -4.15 -17.86
CA PHE A 229 -3.02 -3.47 -17.57
C PHE A 229 -1.82 -4.41 -17.69
N ILE A 230 -0.73 -3.90 -18.29
CA ILE A 230 0.54 -4.63 -18.34
C ILE A 230 1.48 -4.01 -17.31
N TYR A 231 1.95 -4.83 -16.37
CA TYR A 231 2.72 -4.36 -15.22
C TYR A 231 4.23 -4.47 -15.40
N SER A 232 4.69 -5.48 -16.11
CA SER A 232 6.12 -5.75 -16.25
C SER A 232 6.46 -6.32 -17.62
N ILE A 233 7.67 -6.03 -18.07
CA ILE A 233 8.19 -6.45 -19.38
C ILE A 233 9.68 -6.78 -19.28
N ALA A 234 10.12 -7.83 -19.97
CA ALA A 234 11.52 -8.24 -20.07
C ALA A 234 11.83 -8.75 -21.47
N ALA A 235 13.08 -8.71 -21.87
CA ALA A 235 13.54 -9.27 -23.14
C ALA A 235 14.31 -10.59 -22.90
N LEU A 236 14.02 -11.58 -23.72
CA LEU A 236 14.75 -12.86 -23.74
C LEU A 236 16.09 -12.71 -24.44
N PRO A 237 17.10 -13.52 -24.09
CA PRO A 237 18.40 -13.55 -24.80
C PRO A 237 18.25 -13.90 -26.29
N THR A 238 17.13 -14.48 -26.68
CA THR A 238 16.79 -14.84 -28.08
C THR A 238 16.09 -13.72 -28.85
N GLY A 239 15.84 -12.56 -28.22
CA GLY A 239 15.19 -11.39 -28.83
C GLY A 239 13.67 -11.34 -28.72
N GLU A 240 13.04 -12.36 -28.16
CA GLU A 240 11.62 -12.36 -27.86
C GLU A 240 11.35 -11.48 -26.62
N ILE A 241 10.12 -10.99 -26.48
CA ILE A 241 9.68 -10.20 -25.34
C ILE A 241 8.76 -11.03 -24.47
N VAL A 242 8.84 -10.81 -23.16
CA VAL A 242 7.95 -11.40 -22.17
C VAL A 242 7.25 -10.27 -21.41
N SER A 243 5.94 -10.35 -21.25
CA SER A 243 5.15 -9.37 -20.50
C SER A 243 4.22 -10.05 -19.51
N SER A 244 3.88 -9.36 -18.43
CA SER A 244 2.94 -9.83 -17.42
C SER A 244 1.97 -8.72 -17.02
N GLY A 245 0.75 -9.11 -16.61
CA GLY A 245 -0.27 -8.10 -16.33
C GLY A 245 -1.40 -8.55 -15.41
N GLU A 246 -2.37 -7.66 -15.33
CA GLU A 246 -3.60 -7.80 -14.54
C GLU A 246 -4.53 -8.89 -15.11
N ASP A 247 -4.43 -9.20 -16.38
CA ASP A 247 -5.19 -10.28 -17.02
C ASP A 247 -4.70 -11.68 -16.60
N ARG A 248 -3.87 -11.78 -15.55
CA ARG A 248 -3.35 -13.02 -14.98
C ARG A 248 -2.43 -13.78 -15.93
N THR A 249 -2.00 -13.16 -17.04
CA THR A 249 -1.21 -13.85 -18.05
C THR A 249 0.21 -13.36 -18.11
N VAL A 250 1.08 -14.27 -18.49
CA VAL A 250 2.41 -13.98 -19.04
C VAL A 250 2.36 -14.31 -20.52
N LYS A 251 2.73 -13.34 -21.35
CA LYS A 251 2.74 -13.51 -22.81
C LYS A 251 4.15 -13.42 -23.34
N ILE A 252 4.45 -14.30 -24.28
CA ILE A 252 5.71 -14.33 -25.03
C ILE A 252 5.45 -13.84 -26.45
N TRP A 253 6.23 -12.85 -26.88
CA TRP A 253 6.06 -12.16 -28.15
C TRP A 253 7.27 -12.38 -29.05
N LYS A 254 7.00 -12.71 -30.30
CA LYS A 254 8.03 -12.87 -31.33
C LYS A 254 7.52 -12.24 -32.63
N ASP A 255 8.36 -11.45 -33.27
CA ASP A 255 8.06 -10.81 -34.57
C ASP A 255 6.68 -10.11 -34.57
N GLY A 256 6.36 -9.43 -33.46
CA GLY A 256 5.12 -8.69 -33.31
C GLY A 256 3.88 -9.53 -32.91
N ASN A 257 4.00 -10.84 -32.77
CA ASN A 257 2.90 -11.73 -32.48
C ASN A 257 3.07 -12.39 -31.11
N CYS A 258 1.95 -12.57 -30.39
CA CYS A 258 1.95 -13.41 -29.20
C CYS A 258 2.03 -14.87 -29.61
N ILE A 259 3.12 -15.55 -29.24
CA ILE A 259 3.39 -16.96 -29.59
C ILE A 259 3.05 -17.94 -28.48
N GLN A 260 2.95 -17.46 -27.22
CA GLN A 260 2.52 -18.27 -26.08
C GLN A 260 1.91 -17.39 -24.98
N THR A 261 0.83 -17.88 -24.40
CA THR A 261 0.18 -17.32 -23.22
C THR A 261 0.25 -18.32 -22.07
N ILE A 262 0.71 -17.90 -20.90
CA ILE A 262 0.76 -18.68 -19.66
C ILE A 262 -0.19 -18.01 -18.67
N THR A 263 -1.27 -18.67 -18.30
CA THR A 263 -2.22 -18.18 -17.31
C THR A 263 -1.79 -18.61 -15.90
N HIS A 264 -1.93 -17.72 -14.93
CA HIS A 264 -1.60 -17.96 -13.53
C HIS A 264 -2.87 -18.13 -12.68
N PRO A 265 -2.82 -18.93 -11.60
CA PRO A 265 -3.93 -19.02 -10.64
C PRO A 265 -4.03 -17.80 -9.71
N ALA A 266 -3.29 -16.75 -10.00
CA ALA A 266 -3.26 -15.49 -9.28
C ALA A 266 -4.28 -14.50 -9.86
N ILE A 267 -4.60 -13.42 -9.13
CA ILE A 267 -5.44 -12.32 -9.65
C ILE A 267 -4.62 -11.44 -10.58
N SER A 268 -3.34 -11.19 -10.25
CA SER A 268 -2.43 -10.34 -11.02
C SER A 268 -1.04 -10.96 -11.06
N VAL A 269 -0.32 -10.79 -12.17
CA VAL A 269 1.11 -11.11 -12.28
C VAL A 269 1.88 -9.78 -12.31
N TRP A 270 2.46 -9.43 -11.16
CA TRP A 270 3.05 -8.12 -10.91
C TRP A 270 4.39 -7.90 -11.62
N SER A 271 5.19 -8.94 -11.70
CA SER A 271 6.57 -8.82 -12.19
C SER A 271 6.98 -10.05 -12.99
N VAL A 272 7.80 -9.82 -14.00
CA VAL A 272 8.46 -10.86 -14.78
C VAL A 272 9.94 -10.50 -14.96
N ALA A 273 10.81 -11.51 -14.85
CA ALA A 273 12.23 -11.38 -15.19
C ALA A 273 12.72 -12.64 -15.92
N VAL A 274 13.87 -12.53 -16.56
CA VAL A 274 14.44 -13.55 -17.41
C VAL A 274 15.86 -13.85 -16.98
N CYS A 275 16.21 -15.12 -16.91
CA CYS A 275 17.60 -15.55 -16.73
C CYS A 275 18.42 -15.25 -18.00
N PRO A 276 19.48 -14.42 -17.91
CA PRO A 276 20.25 -14.02 -19.09
C PRO A 276 20.99 -15.18 -19.76
N GLU A 277 21.31 -16.24 -19.04
CA GLU A 277 22.05 -17.41 -19.55
C GLU A 277 21.15 -18.45 -20.21
N THR A 278 20.00 -18.75 -19.57
CA THR A 278 19.13 -19.88 -19.98
C THR A 278 17.87 -19.44 -20.71
N GLY A 279 17.48 -18.18 -20.55
CA GLY A 279 16.19 -17.68 -21.02
C GLY A 279 14.99 -18.22 -20.22
N ASP A 280 15.22 -18.83 -19.04
CA ASP A 280 14.14 -19.20 -18.15
C ASP A 280 13.42 -17.95 -17.62
N ILE A 281 12.13 -18.04 -17.40
CA ILE A 281 11.29 -16.93 -16.96
C ILE A 281 10.95 -17.12 -15.47
N VAL A 282 11.02 -16.05 -14.69
CA VAL A 282 10.48 -16.02 -13.34
C VAL A 282 9.38 -14.98 -13.23
N THR A 283 8.34 -15.27 -12.44
CA THR A 283 7.20 -14.40 -12.22
C THR A 283 6.91 -14.22 -10.74
N GLY A 284 6.49 -13.00 -10.36
CA GLY A 284 5.95 -12.66 -9.06
C GLY A 284 4.48 -12.28 -9.17
N ALA A 285 3.63 -12.83 -8.32
CA ALA A 285 2.19 -12.70 -8.45
C ALA A 285 1.48 -12.39 -7.12
N SER A 286 0.19 -12.04 -7.20
CA SER A 286 -0.65 -11.67 -6.07
C SER A 286 -1.04 -12.85 -5.17
N ASP A 287 -0.78 -14.07 -5.57
CA ASP A 287 -1.01 -15.28 -4.78
C ASP A 287 0.20 -15.66 -3.90
N ARG A 288 1.18 -14.75 -3.72
CA ARG A 288 2.38 -14.92 -2.88
C ARG A 288 3.39 -15.94 -3.40
N VAL A 289 3.20 -16.45 -4.61
CA VAL A 289 4.03 -17.51 -5.18
C VAL A 289 4.93 -16.93 -6.28
N VAL A 290 6.22 -17.20 -6.17
CA VAL A 290 7.17 -17.00 -7.26
C VAL A 290 7.19 -18.26 -8.12
N ARG A 291 7.07 -18.13 -9.45
CA ARG A 291 7.06 -19.28 -10.36
C ARG A 291 8.17 -19.18 -11.39
N VAL A 292 8.81 -20.29 -11.64
CA VAL A 292 9.85 -20.43 -12.66
C VAL A 292 9.33 -21.26 -13.81
N PHE A 293 9.57 -20.82 -15.05
CA PHE A 293 9.19 -21.51 -16.28
C PHE A 293 10.39 -21.69 -17.18
N SER A 294 10.49 -22.84 -17.85
CA SER A 294 11.59 -23.16 -18.77
C SER A 294 11.07 -23.72 -20.09
N ARG A 295 11.84 -23.49 -21.15
CA ARG A 295 11.70 -24.17 -22.45
C ARG A 295 12.41 -25.52 -22.48
N ASP A 296 13.38 -25.70 -21.62
CA ASP A 296 14.14 -26.95 -21.52
C ASP A 296 13.33 -28.01 -20.78
N GLN A 297 13.05 -29.12 -21.48
CA GLN A 297 12.26 -30.20 -20.94
C GLN A 297 12.92 -30.85 -19.71
N ALA A 298 14.23 -30.85 -19.61
CA ALA A 298 14.95 -31.38 -18.46
C ALA A 298 14.71 -30.60 -17.18
N ARG A 299 14.24 -29.36 -17.29
CA ARG A 299 13.92 -28.46 -16.17
C ARG A 299 12.43 -28.30 -15.90
N TRP A 300 11.56 -29.05 -16.58
CA TRP A 300 10.13 -29.02 -16.28
C TRP A 300 9.83 -29.72 -14.96
N ALA A 301 8.84 -29.24 -14.25
CA ALA A 301 8.26 -29.96 -13.13
C ALA A 301 7.77 -31.34 -13.58
N ASP A 302 7.64 -32.26 -12.61
CA ASP A 302 7.06 -33.56 -12.87
C ASP A 302 5.57 -33.46 -13.28
N GLU A 303 5.01 -34.58 -13.70
CA GLU A 303 3.60 -34.63 -14.13
C GLU A 303 2.62 -34.21 -13.04
N GLU A 304 2.94 -34.45 -11.77
CA GLU A 304 2.11 -34.13 -10.64
C GLU A 304 2.11 -32.58 -10.42
N GLY A 305 3.28 -31.97 -10.42
CA GLY A 305 3.44 -30.51 -10.29
C GLY A 305 2.81 -29.74 -11.47
N LEU A 306 2.91 -30.27 -12.70
CA LEU A 306 2.24 -29.67 -13.86
C LEU A 306 0.71 -29.77 -13.73
N LYS A 307 0.18 -30.91 -13.32
CA LYS A 307 -1.27 -31.11 -13.09
C LYS A 307 -1.79 -30.27 -11.94
N GLU A 308 -1.02 -30.14 -10.85
CA GLU A 308 -1.37 -29.24 -9.73
C GLU A 308 -1.51 -27.79 -10.21
N PHE A 309 -0.55 -27.32 -10.99
CA PHE A 309 -0.59 -25.96 -11.56
C PHE A 309 -1.80 -25.77 -12.47
N ASP A 310 -2.04 -26.67 -13.41
CA ASP A 310 -3.18 -26.60 -14.33
C ASP A 310 -4.52 -26.66 -13.58
N SER A 311 -4.61 -27.50 -12.56
CA SER A 311 -5.80 -27.60 -11.69
C SER A 311 -6.02 -26.33 -10.87
N ALA A 312 -4.95 -25.71 -10.36
CA ALA A 312 -5.04 -24.44 -9.64
C ALA A 312 -5.49 -23.30 -10.56
N VAL A 313 -5.03 -23.27 -11.82
CA VAL A 313 -5.50 -22.31 -12.83
C VAL A 313 -6.98 -22.51 -13.13
N ALA A 314 -7.40 -23.76 -13.37
CA ALA A 314 -8.80 -24.09 -13.66
C ALA A 314 -9.75 -23.81 -12.48
N ALA A 315 -9.27 -24.00 -11.25
CA ALA A 315 -10.05 -23.72 -10.03
C ALA A 315 -10.13 -22.22 -9.69
N SER A 316 -9.34 -21.38 -10.34
CA SER A 316 -9.32 -19.96 -10.04
C SER A 316 -10.56 -19.25 -10.55
N SER A 317 -11.11 -18.31 -9.76
CA SER A 317 -12.24 -17.46 -10.16
C SER A 317 -11.77 -16.29 -11.01
N ILE A 318 -12.51 -16.02 -12.10
CA ILE A 318 -12.28 -14.88 -12.97
C ILE A 318 -13.38 -13.85 -12.70
N PRO A 319 -13.05 -12.61 -12.29
CA PRO A 319 -14.06 -11.56 -12.15
C PRO A 319 -14.76 -11.29 -13.49
N ALA A 320 -16.09 -11.15 -13.46
CA ALA A 320 -16.88 -10.86 -14.68
C ALA A 320 -16.41 -9.56 -15.37
N THR A 321 -15.88 -8.60 -14.61
CA THR A 321 -15.30 -7.34 -15.12
C THR A 321 -14.10 -7.54 -16.04
N GLN A 322 -13.36 -8.64 -15.91
CA GLN A 322 -12.23 -8.97 -16.80
C GLN A 322 -12.67 -9.59 -18.13
N VAL A 323 -13.91 -10.07 -18.22
CA VAL A 323 -14.44 -10.78 -19.38
C VAL A 323 -15.49 -9.97 -20.15
N GLY A 324 -15.87 -8.78 -19.65
CA GLY A 324 -16.91 -7.91 -20.24
C GLY A 324 -18.34 -8.35 -19.87
N ASP A 325 -19.33 -7.50 -20.16
CA ASP A 325 -20.76 -7.82 -20.00
C ASP A 325 -21.17 -8.96 -20.94
N VAL A 326 -21.14 -10.17 -20.42
CA VAL A 326 -21.52 -11.36 -21.17
C VAL A 326 -22.92 -11.77 -20.79
N ASN A 327 -23.83 -11.75 -21.77
CA ASN A 327 -25.17 -12.27 -21.60
C ASN A 327 -25.11 -13.81 -21.50
N LYS A 328 -25.24 -14.34 -20.28
CA LYS A 328 -25.18 -15.80 -20.02
C LYS A 328 -26.07 -16.65 -20.89
N LYS A 329 -27.16 -16.08 -21.42
CA LYS A 329 -28.14 -16.80 -22.27
C LYS A 329 -27.63 -17.04 -23.69
N ASP A 330 -26.65 -16.28 -24.13
CA ASP A 330 -26.12 -16.33 -25.50
C ASP A 330 -24.76 -17.03 -25.59
N LEU A 331 -24.26 -17.62 -24.47
CA LEU A 331 -23.00 -18.34 -24.46
C LEU A 331 -23.14 -19.72 -25.11
N PRO A 332 -22.13 -20.12 -25.93
CA PRO A 332 -22.07 -21.46 -26.47
C PRO A 332 -21.87 -22.51 -25.37
N GLY A 333 -22.30 -23.73 -25.64
CA GLY A 333 -22.02 -24.88 -24.77
C GLY A 333 -20.62 -25.49 -25.00
N PRO A 334 -20.31 -26.63 -24.35
CA PRO A 334 -19.03 -27.31 -24.50
C PRO A 334 -18.65 -27.73 -25.90
N GLU A 335 -19.61 -27.83 -26.83
CA GLU A 335 -19.40 -28.13 -28.24
C GLU A 335 -18.52 -27.07 -28.94
N ALA A 336 -18.47 -25.84 -28.45
CA ALA A 336 -17.62 -24.80 -29.02
C ALA A 336 -16.13 -25.11 -28.88
N LEU A 337 -15.74 -25.93 -27.88
CA LEU A 337 -14.35 -26.36 -27.67
C LEU A 337 -13.83 -27.31 -28.74
N GLN A 338 -14.72 -27.86 -29.59
CA GLN A 338 -14.33 -28.71 -30.74
C GLN A 338 -13.79 -27.86 -31.91
N GLN A 339 -14.08 -26.57 -31.93
CA GLN A 339 -13.58 -25.65 -32.98
C GLN A 339 -12.19 -25.12 -32.56
N GLN A 340 -11.28 -25.07 -33.53
CA GLN A 340 -9.95 -24.52 -33.28
C GLN A 340 -10.02 -22.99 -33.08
N GLY A 341 -9.25 -22.48 -32.14
CA GLY A 341 -9.08 -21.06 -31.95
C GLY A 341 -8.32 -20.41 -33.11
N LYS A 342 -8.58 -19.11 -33.35
CA LYS A 342 -7.99 -18.35 -34.46
C LYS A 342 -6.60 -17.80 -34.16
N LYS A 343 -6.28 -17.56 -32.89
CA LYS A 343 -4.97 -17.03 -32.44
C LYS A 343 -4.64 -17.55 -31.06
N ASP A 344 -3.35 -17.64 -30.73
CA ASP A 344 -2.89 -18.02 -29.41
C ASP A 344 -3.41 -17.05 -28.33
N GLY A 345 -3.80 -17.61 -27.18
CA GLY A 345 -4.40 -16.81 -26.10
C GLY A 345 -5.83 -16.32 -26.38
N GLN A 346 -6.48 -16.76 -27.45
CA GLN A 346 -7.90 -16.47 -27.65
C GLN A 346 -8.72 -17.07 -26.51
N VAL A 347 -9.53 -16.24 -25.84
CA VAL A 347 -10.42 -16.70 -24.78
C VAL A 347 -11.83 -16.90 -25.34
N ILE A 348 -12.48 -17.99 -24.97
CA ILE A 348 -13.91 -18.21 -25.13
C ILE A 348 -14.55 -18.54 -23.80
N MET A 349 -15.80 -18.17 -23.66
CA MET A 349 -16.62 -18.54 -22.51
C MET A 349 -17.66 -19.55 -22.96
N ILE A 350 -17.86 -20.54 -22.16
CA ILE A 350 -18.88 -21.56 -22.37
C ILE A 350 -19.78 -21.69 -21.13
N HIS A 351 -21.04 -22.04 -21.38
CA HIS A 351 -21.96 -22.39 -20.32
C HIS A 351 -21.89 -23.91 -20.11
N ASN A 352 -21.47 -24.34 -18.91
CA ASN A 352 -21.35 -25.74 -18.54
C ASN A 352 -22.06 -26.01 -17.21
N GLU A 353 -23.12 -26.81 -17.22
CA GLU A 353 -23.88 -27.26 -16.03
C GLU A 353 -24.24 -26.13 -15.03
N GLY A 354 -24.64 -24.97 -15.53
CA GLY A 354 -25.04 -23.82 -14.69
C GLY A 354 -23.91 -22.90 -14.26
N SER A 355 -22.65 -23.19 -14.63
CA SER A 355 -21.49 -22.33 -14.46
C SER A 355 -21.02 -21.77 -15.81
N VAL A 356 -20.36 -20.61 -15.78
CA VAL A 356 -19.68 -20.07 -16.95
C VAL A 356 -18.19 -20.30 -16.76
N GLU A 357 -17.61 -21.05 -17.69
CA GLU A 357 -16.19 -21.39 -17.69
C GLU A 357 -15.48 -20.66 -18.81
N ALA A 358 -14.26 -20.17 -18.55
CA ALA A 358 -13.41 -19.55 -19.54
C ALA A 358 -12.33 -20.54 -20.01
N TYR A 359 -12.11 -20.57 -21.31
CA TYR A 359 -11.08 -21.40 -21.94
C TYR A 359 -10.17 -20.54 -22.80
N THR A 360 -8.88 -20.83 -22.75
CA THR A 360 -7.87 -20.19 -23.60
C THR A 360 -7.36 -21.17 -24.65
N TRP A 361 -7.21 -20.67 -25.90
CA TRP A 361 -6.64 -21.45 -26.99
C TRP A 361 -5.13 -21.43 -26.97
N SER A 362 -4.52 -22.60 -27.08
CA SER A 362 -3.09 -22.73 -27.34
C SER A 362 -2.87 -23.18 -28.76
N SER A 363 -2.25 -22.32 -29.56
CA SER A 363 -1.89 -22.65 -30.95
C SER A 363 -0.80 -23.72 -31.03
N GLN A 364 0.00 -23.90 -30.00
CA GLN A 364 1.07 -24.86 -29.92
C GLN A 364 0.55 -26.28 -29.65
N THR A 365 -0.35 -26.42 -28.67
CA THR A 365 -0.98 -27.72 -28.32
C THR A 365 -2.21 -28.00 -29.18
N ARG A 366 -2.71 -26.99 -29.90
CA ARG A 366 -3.97 -27.04 -30.67
C ARG A 366 -5.15 -27.51 -29.81
N SER A 367 -5.23 -26.99 -28.58
CA SER A 367 -6.27 -27.36 -27.63
C SER A 367 -6.72 -26.16 -26.82
N TRP A 368 -7.94 -26.24 -26.31
CA TRP A 368 -8.49 -25.32 -25.34
C TRP A 368 -8.12 -25.77 -23.93
N THR A 369 -7.61 -24.88 -23.11
CA THR A 369 -7.28 -25.12 -21.70
C THR A 369 -8.23 -24.31 -20.83
N ASN A 370 -8.87 -24.95 -19.84
CA ASN A 370 -9.69 -24.24 -18.85
C ASN A 370 -8.81 -23.30 -18.02
N VAL A 371 -9.20 -22.03 -17.94
CA VAL A 371 -8.45 -20.99 -17.22
C VAL A 371 -9.24 -20.40 -16.06
N GLY A 372 -10.41 -20.94 -15.76
CA GLY A 372 -11.18 -20.62 -14.56
C GLY A 372 -12.68 -20.48 -14.81
N THR A 373 -13.40 -20.33 -13.70
CA THR A 373 -14.85 -20.12 -13.70
C THR A 373 -15.14 -18.63 -13.56
N VAL A 374 -15.99 -18.10 -14.45
CA VAL A 374 -16.42 -16.69 -14.39
C VAL A 374 -17.42 -16.54 -13.25
N VAL A 375 -17.08 -15.70 -12.29
CA VAL A 375 -17.92 -15.42 -11.12
C VAL A 375 -18.54 -14.04 -11.32
N ASP A 376 -19.85 -13.98 -11.35
CA ASP A 376 -20.56 -12.70 -11.41
C ASP A 376 -20.34 -11.92 -10.11
N ALA A 377 -20.20 -10.61 -10.23
CA ALA A 377 -20.26 -9.69 -9.10
C ALA A 377 -21.67 -9.66 -8.45
N ILE A 378 -22.67 -10.30 -9.05
CA ILE A 378 -24.05 -10.32 -8.58
C ILE A 378 -24.50 -11.78 -8.37
N GLY A 379 -24.56 -12.23 -7.11
CA GLY A 379 -25.46 -13.30 -6.67
C GLY A 379 -25.07 -14.74 -6.95
N SER A 380 -23.82 -15.12 -7.14
CA SER A 380 -23.44 -16.52 -7.41
C SER A 380 -23.20 -17.39 -6.17
N GLY A 381 -23.44 -16.91 -4.96
CA GLY A 381 -23.38 -17.73 -3.74
C GLY A 381 -22.04 -18.43 -3.43
N ARG A 382 -21.00 -18.19 -4.20
CA ARG A 382 -19.64 -18.71 -3.98
C ARG A 382 -18.74 -17.59 -3.50
N LYS A 383 -18.11 -17.81 -2.36
CA LYS A 383 -17.16 -16.87 -1.76
C LYS A 383 -15.85 -16.83 -2.55
N GLN A 384 -15.26 -15.65 -2.62
CA GLN A 384 -13.94 -15.43 -3.23
C GLN A 384 -12.84 -15.60 -2.19
N LEU A 385 -11.82 -16.38 -2.49
CA LEU A 385 -10.68 -16.57 -1.60
C LEU A 385 -9.69 -15.43 -1.78
N TYR A 386 -9.43 -14.65 -0.71
CA TYR A 386 -8.43 -13.60 -0.68
C TYR A 386 -7.61 -13.67 0.61
N LYS A 387 -6.28 -13.69 0.51
CA LYS A 387 -5.34 -13.83 1.65
C LYS A 387 -5.71 -15.01 2.58
N GLY A 388 -6.15 -16.14 2.02
CA GLY A 388 -6.51 -17.34 2.77
C GLY A 388 -7.85 -17.29 3.49
N LYS A 389 -8.68 -16.27 3.28
CA LYS A 389 -10.04 -16.12 3.80
C LYS A 389 -11.04 -16.01 2.67
N GLU A 390 -12.26 -16.51 2.90
CA GLU A 390 -13.36 -16.43 1.95
C GLU A 390 -14.17 -15.16 2.18
N TYR A 391 -14.43 -14.42 1.08
CA TYR A 391 -15.24 -13.20 1.06
C TYR A 391 -16.34 -13.31 0.02
N ASP A 392 -17.47 -12.66 0.28
CA ASP A 392 -18.58 -12.59 -0.69
C ASP A 392 -18.20 -11.75 -1.91
N PHE A 393 -17.32 -10.75 -1.72
CA PHE A 393 -16.82 -9.85 -2.76
C PHE A 393 -15.33 -9.54 -2.54
N VAL A 394 -14.58 -9.36 -3.62
CA VAL A 394 -13.24 -8.76 -3.61
C VAL A 394 -13.18 -7.74 -4.73
N PHE A 395 -13.34 -6.47 -4.38
CA PHE A 395 -13.35 -5.38 -5.34
C PHE A 395 -11.95 -4.89 -5.67
N ASP A 396 -11.78 -4.41 -6.90
CA ASP A 396 -10.61 -3.62 -7.30
C ASP A 396 -10.90 -2.14 -7.06
N VAL A 397 -10.04 -1.49 -6.27
CA VAL A 397 -10.16 -0.07 -5.94
C VAL A 397 -8.93 0.66 -6.44
N ASP A 398 -9.10 1.50 -7.44
CA ASP A 398 -8.06 2.41 -7.92
C ASP A 398 -8.01 3.62 -6.98
N PHE A 399 -6.92 3.73 -6.24
CA PHE A 399 -6.79 4.76 -5.23
C PHE A 399 -5.96 5.95 -5.69
N GLN A 400 -5.04 5.73 -6.61
CA GLN A 400 -4.17 6.75 -7.17
C GLN A 400 -3.97 6.46 -8.65
N GLU A 401 -4.13 7.49 -9.49
CA GLU A 401 -3.91 7.37 -10.92
C GLU A 401 -2.51 6.79 -11.18
N GLY A 402 -2.47 5.61 -11.82
CA GLY A 402 -1.25 4.87 -12.09
C GLY A 402 -0.74 3.93 -11.00
N ALA A 403 -1.35 3.89 -9.83
CA ALA A 403 -1.10 2.83 -8.87
C ALA A 403 -1.86 1.54 -9.26
N PRO A 404 -1.36 0.34 -8.95
CA PRO A 404 -2.14 -0.88 -9.14
C PRO A 404 -3.39 -0.84 -8.27
N PRO A 405 -4.53 -1.38 -8.77
CA PRO A 405 -5.75 -1.43 -8.00
C PRO A 405 -5.54 -2.22 -6.69
N LEU A 406 -6.01 -1.65 -5.61
CA LEU A 406 -5.99 -2.30 -4.31
C LEU A 406 -7.20 -3.22 -4.18
N LYS A 407 -6.99 -4.43 -3.64
CA LYS A 407 -8.07 -5.39 -3.46
C LYS A 407 -8.81 -5.11 -2.15
N LEU A 408 -10.11 -4.84 -2.24
CA LEU A 408 -11.00 -4.61 -1.12
C LEU A 408 -11.88 -5.84 -0.90
N PRO A 409 -11.57 -6.70 0.08
CA PRO A 409 -12.40 -7.84 0.45
C PRO A 409 -13.60 -7.37 1.27
N TYR A 410 -14.78 -7.91 0.97
CA TYR A 410 -16.02 -7.56 1.63
C TYR A 410 -16.97 -8.75 1.77
N ASN A 411 -17.59 -8.90 2.95
CA ASN A 411 -18.68 -9.83 3.17
C ASN A 411 -20.01 -9.08 3.29
N ALA A 412 -21.08 -9.58 2.67
CA ALA A 412 -22.41 -8.99 2.73
C ALA A 412 -22.98 -8.90 4.17
N SER A 413 -22.42 -9.69 5.10
CA SER A 413 -22.75 -9.63 6.54
C SER A 413 -22.01 -8.52 7.30
N GLU A 414 -21.02 -7.88 6.70
CA GLU A 414 -20.22 -6.81 7.30
C GLU A 414 -20.83 -5.44 6.96
N ASN A 415 -20.61 -4.45 7.83
CA ASN A 415 -20.98 -3.08 7.51
C ASN A 415 -20.05 -2.55 6.39
N PRO A 416 -20.58 -2.02 5.27
CA PRO A 416 -19.76 -1.51 4.15
C PRO A 416 -18.74 -0.45 4.57
N PHE A 417 -19.09 0.42 5.54
CA PHE A 417 -18.20 1.46 6.03
C PHE A 417 -17.12 0.93 6.97
N ASP A 418 -17.39 -0.17 7.68
CA ASP A 418 -16.35 -0.84 8.49
C ASP A 418 -15.37 -1.59 7.62
N ALA A 419 -15.84 -2.24 6.55
CA ALA A 419 -14.98 -2.86 5.53
C ALA A 419 -14.13 -1.81 4.79
N ALA A 420 -14.73 -0.67 4.44
CA ALA A 420 -14.02 0.46 3.83
C ALA A 420 -12.94 1.02 4.77
N ARG A 421 -13.25 1.18 6.05
CA ARG A 421 -12.29 1.65 7.06
C ARG A 421 -11.11 0.70 7.16
N LYS A 422 -11.37 -0.60 7.31
CA LYS A 422 -10.35 -1.62 7.37
C LYS A 422 -9.48 -1.64 6.11
N PHE A 423 -10.08 -1.51 4.94
CA PHE A 423 -9.36 -1.41 3.68
C PHE A 423 -8.42 -0.20 3.65
N LEU A 424 -8.88 0.96 4.10
CA LEU A 424 -8.07 2.18 4.15
C LEU A 424 -6.93 2.04 5.17
N GLU A 425 -7.19 1.44 6.33
CA GLU A 425 -6.18 1.17 7.36
C GLU A 425 -5.14 0.15 6.88
N ASP A 426 -5.57 -0.99 6.33
CA ASP A 426 -4.71 -2.06 5.83
C ASP A 426 -3.78 -1.60 4.68
N ASN A 427 -4.19 -0.55 3.95
CA ASN A 427 -3.41 0.02 2.86
C ASN A 427 -2.79 1.39 3.19
N GLU A 428 -2.83 1.82 4.47
CA GLU A 428 -2.31 3.12 4.96
C GLU A 428 -2.85 4.33 4.19
N LEU A 429 -4.11 4.25 3.76
CA LEU A 429 -4.78 5.28 2.98
C LEU A 429 -5.46 6.31 3.88
N PRO A 430 -5.58 7.58 3.45
CA PRO A 430 -6.26 8.60 4.23
C PRO A 430 -7.72 8.24 4.51
N MET A 431 -8.13 8.32 5.77
CA MET A 431 -9.52 8.05 6.20
C MET A 431 -10.55 9.01 5.60
N THR A 432 -10.11 10.07 4.94
CA THR A 432 -10.98 10.97 4.17
C THR A 432 -11.71 10.28 3.01
N TYR A 433 -11.24 9.11 2.61
CA TYR A 433 -11.88 8.28 1.57
C TYR A 433 -12.90 7.28 2.13
N LEU A 434 -13.13 7.26 3.44
CA LEU A 434 -14.03 6.30 4.08
C LEU A 434 -15.43 6.30 3.45
N ASP A 435 -16.01 7.49 3.30
CA ASP A 435 -17.35 7.62 2.70
C ASP A 435 -17.36 7.22 1.23
N THR A 436 -16.28 7.52 0.52
CA THR A 436 -16.15 7.18 -0.90
C THR A 436 -16.04 5.67 -1.08
N VAL A 437 -15.17 5.00 -0.32
CA VAL A 437 -14.99 3.55 -0.37
C VAL A 437 -16.20 2.83 0.20
N GLY A 438 -16.80 3.33 1.28
CA GLY A 438 -18.03 2.77 1.85
C GLY A 438 -19.22 2.84 0.87
N ASN A 439 -19.43 3.98 0.21
CA ASN A 439 -20.46 4.13 -0.80
C ASN A 439 -20.18 3.29 -2.06
N PHE A 440 -18.92 3.12 -2.44
CA PHE A 440 -18.51 2.20 -3.50
C PHE A 440 -18.93 0.76 -3.18
N ILE A 441 -18.66 0.28 -1.95
CA ILE A 441 -19.10 -1.06 -1.51
C ILE A 441 -20.64 -1.16 -1.58
N VAL A 442 -21.37 -0.18 -1.00
CA VAL A 442 -22.85 -0.17 -1.01
C VAL A 442 -23.40 -0.22 -2.43
N THR A 443 -22.76 0.50 -3.37
CA THR A 443 -23.24 0.56 -4.76
C THR A 443 -22.96 -0.73 -5.53
N ASN A 444 -21.79 -1.35 -5.30
CA ASN A 444 -21.33 -2.50 -6.06
C ASN A 444 -21.64 -3.86 -5.40
N ALA A 445 -21.99 -3.89 -4.09
CA ALA A 445 -22.43 -5.11 -3.38
C ALA A 445 -23.95 -5.34 -3.48
N LYS A 446 -24.66 -4.64 -4.32
CA LYS A 446 -26.14 -4.80 -4.50
C LYS A 446 -26.48 -6.18 -5.06
N GLY A 447 -26.90 -7.07 -4.17
CA GLY A 447 -27.35 -8.43 -4.51
C GLY A 447 -28.05 -9.16 -3.38
N VAL A 448 -28.17 -8.54 -2.19
CA VAL A 448 -28.95 -9.09 -1.07
C VAL A 448 -29.96 -8.02 -0.63
N GLU A 449 -31.22 -8.25 -0.91
CA GLU A 449 -32.33 -7.41 -0.44
C GLU A 449 -32.38 -7.37 1.08
N LEU A 450 -32.07 -6.23 1.67
CA LEU A 450 -32.63 -5.80 2.93
C LEU A 450 -33.69 -4.74 2.61
N GLY A 451 -34.92 -5.20 2.48
CA GLY A 451 -36.19 -4.46 2.61
C GLY A 451 -36.29 -3.05 2.00
N GLY A 452 -36.88 -2.96 0.84
CA GLY A 452 -37.85 -1.93 0.44
C GLY A 452 -37.35 -0.52 0.11
N GLY A 453 -37.40 -0.13 -1.18
CA GLY A 453 -37.48 1.29 -1.60
C GLY A 453 -36.81 1.62 -2.92
N GLN A 454 -37.60 1.60 -3.95
CA GLN A 454 -37.51 2.10 -5.33
C GLN A 454 -36.37 3.05 -5.76
N ASP A 455 -35.78 2.64 -6.90
CA ASP A 455 -35.25 3.42 -8.05
C ASP A 455 -34.63 4.81 -7.85
N ARG A 456 -33.35 4.90 -8.23
CA ARG A 456 -32.83 5.85 -9.22
C ARG A 456 -31.35 5.58 -9.47
N GLY A 457 -30.99 5.27 -10.72
CA GLY A 457 -29.61 5.16 -11.19
C GLY A 457 -28.87 6.48 -10.99
N GLY A 458 -27.76 6.44 -10.25
CA GLY A 458 -26.80 7.51 -10.11
C GLY A 458 -25.53 7.20 -10.91
N PRO A 459 -24.83 8.20 -11.44
CA PRO A 459 -23.65 8.00 -12.26
C PRO A 459 -22.46 7.45 -11.45
N ASP A 460 -21.69 6.59 -12.09
CA ASP A 460 -20.45 5.98 -11.60
C ASP A 460 -19.42 7.05 -11.17
N PRO A 461 -18.99 7.13 -9.89
CA PRO A 461 -18.06 8.14 -9.42
C PRO A 461 -16.63 7.96 -9.90
N TRP A 462 -16.29 6.85 -10.54
CA TRP A 462 -14.92 6.46 -10.90
C TRP A 462 -14.60 6.46 -12.39
N GLY A 463 -15.55 6.94 -13.24
CA GLY A 463 -15.28 7.18 -14.65
C GLY A 463 -15.01 5.93 -15.49
N THR A 464 -15.54 4.75 -15.10
CA THR A 464 -15.41 3.52 -15.89
C THR A 464 -16.25 3.55 -17.18
N GLU A 465 -17.13 4.55 -17.37
CA GLU A 465 -17.94 4.75 -18.58
C GLU A 465 -17.13 5.14 -19.82
N ASN A 466 -15.86 5.52 -19.68
CA ASN A 466 -14.98 5.89 -20.80
C ASN A 466 -14.02 4.78 -21.24
N ARG A 467 -14.33 3.51 -21.01
CA ARG A 467 -13.61 2.41 -21.67
C ARG A 467 -13.92 2.40 -23.14
N TYR A 468 -12.90 2.55 -23.97
CA TYR A 468 -12.99 2.47 -25.42
C TYR A 468 -13.75 1.22 -25.87
N ARG A 469 -14.92 1.43 -26.49
CA ARG A 469 -15.68 0.42 -27.23
C ARG A 469 -15.54 0.72 -28.70
N PRO A 470 -15.00 -0.18 -29.53
CA PRO A 470 -14.98 0.03 -30.97
C PRO A 470 -16.40 -0.06 -31.53
N GLY A 471 -16.94 1.07 -31.99
CA GLY A 471 -18.15 1.07 -32.79
C GLY A 471 -19.28 2.05 -32.43
N GLU A 472 -19.17 2.88 -31.38
CA GLU A 472 -20.22 3.88 -31.06
C GLU A 472 -19.74 5.33 -31.22
N THR A 473 -20.48 6.09 -32.02
CA THR A 473 -20.33 7.55 -32.18
C THR A 473 -21.11 8.26 -31.08
N SER A 474 -20.40 8.96 -30.19
CA SER A 474 -20.99 9.68 -29.06
C SER A 474 -21.48 11.07 -29.42
N SER A 475 -22.73 11.39 -29.04
CA SER A 475 -23.23 12.76 -28.91
C SER A 475 -23.01 13.26 -27.46
N PRO A 476 -22.61 14.51 -27.24
CA PRO A 476 -22.26 14.99 -25.91
C PRO A 476 -23.51 15.26 -25.05
N ALA A 477 -23.58 14.62 -23.88
CA ALA A 477 -24.57 14.89 -22.84
C ALA A 477 -24.11 16.02 -21.90
N PRO A 478 -25.03 16.76 -21.27
CA PRO A 478 -24.68 17.95 -20.45
C PRO A 478 -23.96 17.57 -19.16
N ARG A 479 -22.88 18.26 -18.86
CA ARG A 479 -22.09 18.13 -17.62
C ARG A 479 -22.93 18.46 -16.39
N LEU A 480 -23.22 17.46 -15.56
CA LEU A 480 -23.65 17.68 -14.17
C LEU A 480 -22.42 17.94 -13.30
N GLN A 481 -22.48 19.01 -12.50
CA GLN A 481 -21.41 19.36 -11.58
C GLN A 481 -21.33 18.30 -10.45
N PRO A 482 -20.13 17.86 -10.01
CA PRO A 482 -19.99 16.92 -8.91
C PRO A 482 -20.53 17.53 -7.61
N THR A 483 -21.28 16.76 -6.85
CA THR A 483 -21.72 17.12 -5.50
C THR A 483 -20.47 17.27 -4.63
N LYS A 484 -20.22 18.47 -4.09
CA LYS A 484 -19.09 18.76 -3.20
C LYS A 484 -19.17 17.88 -1.96
N GLN A 485 -18.08 17.16 -1.67
CA GLN A 485 -17.90 16.42 -0.43
C GLN A 485 -17.97 17.39 0.75
N LYS A 486 -18.75 17.06 1.78
CA LYS A 486 -18.94 17.91 2.96
C LYS A 486 -18.05 17.40 4.10
N PHE A 487 -17.09 18.20 4.54
CA PHE A 487 -16.14 17.88 5.61
C PHE A 487 -16.60 18.35 6.99
N ILE A 488 -17.54 19.29 7.06
CA ILE A 488 -17.97 20.01 8.25
C ILE A 488 -19.48 19.84 8.49
N PRO A 489 -19.91 19.53 9.72
CA PRO A 489 -19.11 19.24 10.91
C PRO A 489 -18.58 17.80 10.96
N GLN A 490 -17.39 17.63 11.54
CA GLN A 490 -16.90 16.30 11.95
C GLN A 490 -17.67 15.85 13.18
N THR A 491 -18.14 14.60 13.18
CA THR A 491 -18.95 14.03 14.29
C THR A 491 -18.31 12.78 14.91
N VAL A 492 -17.27 12.24 14.29
CA VAL A 492 -16.58 11.01 14.73
C VAL A 492 -15.22 11.34 15.32
N TYR A 493 -14.87 10.72 16.44
CA TYR A 493 -13.55 10.83 17.05
C TYR A 493 -12.54 10.02 16.27
N LEU A 494 -11.38 10.61 16.00
CA LEU A 494 -10.27 9.93 15.34
C LEU A 494 -9.37 9.23 16.35
N SER A 495 -8.79 8.10 15.95
CA SER A 495 -7.78 7.36 16.73
C SER A 495 -6.48 7.21 15.93
N ILE A 496 -5.39 6.91 16.65
CA ILE A 496 -4.08 6.60 16.04
C ILE A 496 -3.65 5.26 16.61
N VAL A 497 -4.03 4.16 15.94
CA VAL A 497 -3.85 2.78 16.46
C VAL A 497 -2.92 1.90 15.64
N ALA A 498 -2.46 2.36 14.47
CA ALA A 498 -1.52 1.60 13.66
C ALA A 498 -0.23 1.30 14.45
N ALA A 499 0.14 0.03 14.55
CA ALA A 499 1.35 -0.45 15.23
C ALA A 499 1.69 -1.90 14.87
N ASN A 500 2.97 -2.24 14.93
CA ASN A 500 3.44 -3.63 14.87
C ASN A 500 3.69 -4.16 16.30
N LEU A 501 2.70 -4.85 16.84
CA LEU A 501 2.73 -5.37 18.21
C LEU A 501 3.89 -6.36 18.45
N ALA A 502 4.24 -7.18 17.45
CA ALA A 502 5.34 -8.13 17.55
C ALA A 502 6.70 -7.39 17.69
N THR A 503 6.91 -6.34 16.91
CA THR A 503 8.12 -5.50 16.99
C THR A 503 8.20 -4.78 18.34
N ILE A 504 7.09 -4.24 18.84
CA ILE A 504 7.04 -3.57 20.13
C ILE A 504 7.39 -4.57 21.26
N GLN A 505 6.78 -5.77 21.24
CA GLN A 505 7.05 -6.82 22.19
C GLN A 505 8.52 -7.26 22.18
N LYS A 506 9.08 -7.47 20.99
CA LYS A 506 10.51 -7.80 20.81
C LYS A 506 11.38 -6.72 21.45
N LYS A 507 11.06 -5.45 21.22
CA LYS A 507 11.83 -4.32 21.75
C LYS A 507 11.75 -4.21 23.27
N VAL A 508 10.58 -4.44 23.88
CA VAL A 508 10.44 -4.52 25.33
C VAL A 508 11.33 -5.62 25.90
N ASN A 509 11.32 -6.80 25.28
CA ASN A 509 12.11 -7.94 25.72
C ASN A 509 13.63 -7.69 25.59
N GLU A 510 14.10 -7.07 24.50
CA GLU A 510 15.50 -6.69 24.31
C GLU A 510 15.98 -5.73 25.41
N ILE A 511 15.22 -4.65 25.66
CA ILE A 511 15.55 -3.69 26.71
C ILE A 511 15.54 -4.37 28.08
N ASN A 512 14.57 -5.24 28.34
CA ASN A 512 14.49 -5.97 29.61
C ASN A 512 15.72 -6.88 29.83
N GLN A 513 16.15 -7.61 28.79
CA GLN A 513 17.37 -8.43 28.84
C GLN A 513 18.62 -7.59 29.10
N ASP A 514 18.74 -6.42 28.49
CA ASP A 514 19.85 -5.50 28.70
C ASP A 514 19.88 -4.97 30.16
N LEU A 515 18.71 -4.62 30.71
CA LEU A 515 18.59 -4.22 32.12
C LEU A 515 19.03 -5.34 33.10
N ILE A 516 18.60 -6.57 32.81
CA ILE A 516 18.99 -7.76 33.61
C ILE A 516 20.52 -7.98 33.53
N ALA A 517 21.09 -7.88 32.33
CA ALA A 517 22.51 -8.05 32.08
C ALA A 517 23.37 -6.97 32.79
N LYS A 518 22.86 -5.75 32.94
CA LYS A 518 23.46 -4.65 33.68
C LYS A 518 23.29 -4.75 35.20
N GLY A 519 22.52 -5.73 35.67
CA GLY A 519 22.26 -5.91 37.10
C GLY A 519 21.14 -5.03 37.66
N GLU A 520 20.42 -4.29 36.81
CA GLU A 520 19.32 -3.39 37.17
C GLU A 520 17.99 -4.16 37.38
N LYS A 521 18.05 -5.20 38.24
CA LYS A 521 16.93 -6.15 38.44
C LYS A 521 15.68 -5.53 39.04
N GLU A 522 15.81 -4.42 39.77
CA GLU A 522 14.64 -3.73 40.38
C GLU A 522 13.75 -3.05 39.33
N VAL A 523 14.35 -2.52 38.28
CA VAL A 523 13.64 -1.86 37.19
C VAL A 523 13.29 -2.80 36.05
N ALA A 524 13.99 -3.92 35.91
CA ALA A 524 13.70 -4.96 34.93
C ALA A 524 12.36 -5.63 35.20
N LEU A 525 11.75 -6.18 34.17
CA LEU A 525 10.53 -6.97 34.27
C LEU A 525 10.87 -8.38 34.76
N ASN A 526 10.14 -8.83 35.77
CA ASN A 526 10.20 -10.21 36.25
C ASN A 526 9.44 -11.18 35.35
N PRO A 527 9.56 -12.52 35.53
CA PRO A 527 8.88 -13.49 34.68
C PRO A 527 7.33 -13.37 34.66
N ASP A 528 6.71 -12.98 35.79
CA ASP A 528 5.28 -12.79 35.86
C ASP A 528 4.84 -11.56 35.05
N GLU A 529 5.60 -10.47 35.13
CA GLU A 529 5.38 -9.25 34.34
C GLU A 529 5.57 -9.50 32.83
N VAL A 530 6.53 -10.35 32.44
CA VAL A 530 6.70 -10.78 31.02
C VAL A 530 5.48 -11.59 30.57
N SER A 531 4.91 -12.43 31.45
CA SER A 531 3.64 -13.15 31.14
C SER A 531 2.46 -12.20 31.00
N VAL A 532 2.39 -11.15 31.82
CA VAL A 532 1.35 -10.09 31.71
C VAL A 532 1.51 -9.33 30.39
N LEU A 533 2.74 -9.01 29.96
CA LEU A 533 3.01 -8.39 28.67
C LEU A 533 2.47 -9.23 27.51
N ALA A 534 2.70 -10.55 27.52
CA ALA A 534 2.20 -11.44 26.49
C ALA A 534 0.66 -11.42 26.41
N LYS A 535 -0.03 -11.44 27.56
CA LYS A 535 -1.50 -11.34 27.62
C LYS A 535 -2.03 -9.98 27.14
N LEU A 536 -1.31 -8.89 27.45
CA LEU A 536 -1.64 -7.56 26.93
C LEU A 536 -1.53 -7.51 25.40
N ILE A 537 -0.48 -8.09 24.83
CA ILE A 537 -0.29 -8.15 23.36
C ILE A 537 -1.45 -8.93 22.73
N GLU A 538 -1.82 -10.08 23.26
CA GLU A 538 -2.95 -10.88 22.77
C GLU A 538 -4.28 -10.10 22.84
N PHE A 539 -4.51 -9.40 23.95
CA PHE A 539 -5.68 -8.51 24.10
C PHE A 539 -5.69 -7.41 23.04
N LEU A 540 -4.56 -6.73 22.83
CA LEU A 540 -4.45 -5.66 21.84
C LEU A 540 -4.61 -6.17 20.41
N GLN A 541 -4.13 -7.38 20.08
CA GLN A 541 -4.38 -8.04 18.79
C GLN A 541 -5.88 -8.30 18.59
N THR A 542 -6.55 -8.79 19.63
CA THR A 542 -8.00 -9.03 19.61
C THR A 542 -8.78 -7.72 19.43
N ALA A 543 -8.39 -6.67 20.17
CA ALA A 543 -9.03 -5.35 20.07
C ALA A 543 -8.83 -4.74 18.67
N ALA A 544 -7.64 -4.89 18.10
CA ALA A 544 -7.34 -4.44 16.74
C ALA A 544 -8.20 -5.18 15.69
N LEU A 545 -8.43 -6.48 15.87
CA LEU A 545 -9.31 -7.29 14.99
C LEU A 545 -10.78 -6.86 15.08
N LEU A 546 -11.25 -6.46 16.28
CA LEU A 546 -12.63 -6.00 16.52
C LEU A 546 -12.84 -4.54 16.06
N ASN A 547 -11.77 -3.78 15.87
CA ASN A 547 -11.75 -2.36 15.51
C ASN A 547 -12.68 -1.49 16.37
N LYS A 548 -12.78 -1.80 17.67
CA LYS A 548 -13.58 -1.05 18.66
C LYS A 548 -13.07 -1.33 20.07
N PRO A 549 -13.32 -0.41 21.01
CA PRO A 549 -13.02 -0.65 22.40
C PRO A 549 -13.73 -1.91 22.92
N ILE A 550 -13.04 -2.67 23.76
CA ILE A 550 -13.63 -3.83 24.44
C ILE A 550 -14.23 -3.33 25.76
N GLU A 551 -15.54 -3.42 25.89
CA GLU A 551 -16.27 -2.90 27.05
C GLU A 551 -16.00 -3.68 28.35
N LYS A 552 -15.70 -4.98 28.22
CA LYS A 552 -15.39 -5.82 29.38
C LYS A 552 -13.88 -5.85 29.65
N PRO A 553 -13.45 -5.52 30.88
CA PRO A 553 -12.05 -5.66 31.25
C PRO A 553 -11.61 -7.14 31.13
N PHE A 554 -10.41 -7.40 30.64
CA PHE A 554 -9.84 -8.74 30.69
C PHE A 554 -9.13 -8.96 32.05
N ALA A 555 -8.92 -10.21 32.44
CA ALA A 555 -8.43 -10.57 33.78
C ALA A 555 -7.09 -9.94 34.18
N ALA A 556 -6.27 -9.53 33.20
CA ALA A 556 -4.96 -8.89 33.45
C ALA A 556 -4.94 -7.37 33.20
N THR A 557 -6.11 -6.69 33.12
CA THR A 557 -6.17 -5.25 32.76
C THR A 557 -5.38 -4.38 33.73
N GLU A 558 -5.60 -4.52 35.03
CA GLU A 558 -4.93 -3.75 36.08
C GLU A 558 -3.41 -4.06 36.10
N ALA A 559 -3.05 -5.34 36.11
CA ALA A 559 -1.64 -5.76 36.07
C ALA A 559 -0.93 -5.26 34.79
N SER A 560 -1.65 -5.17 33.65
CA SER A 560 -1.10 -4.61 32.42
C SER A 560 -0.85 -3.11 32.52
N LEU A 561 -1.73 -2.37 33.19
CA LEU A 561 -1.53 -0.94 33.46
C LEU A 561 -0.37 -0.72 34.42
N ASP A 562 -0.28 -1.50 35.51
CA ASP A 562 0.85 -1.44 36.45
C ASP A 562 2.19 -1.71 35.74
N LEU A 563 2.22 -2.72 34.87
CA LEU A 563 3.39 -3.04 34.03
C LEU A 563 3.81 -1.85 33.15
N LEU A 564 2.85 -1.28 32.40
CA LEU A 564 3.15 -0.15 31.53
C LEU A 564 3.61 1.07 32.30
N ILE A 565 2.99 1.35 33.46
CA ILE A 565 3.39 2.45 34.33
C ILE A 565 4.78 2.21 34.91
N LYS A 566 5.12 0.97 35.31
CA LYS A 566 6.49 0.62 35.70
C LYS A 566 7.50 0.95 34.60
N ILE A 567 7.26 0.54 33.36
CA ILE A 567 8.13 0.88 32.23
C ILE A 567 8.28 2.40 32.08
N ILE A 568 7.17 3.14 32.11
CA ILE A 568 7.12 4.58 31.89
C ILE A 568 7.78 5.37 33.04
N LYS A 569 7.67 4.91 34.30
CA LYS A 569 8.26 5.59 35.45
C LYS A 569 9.71 5.20 35.74
N SER A 570 10.06 3.92 35.50
CA SER A 570 11.32 3.36 36.03
C SER A 570 12.40 3.17 34.96
N TRP A 571 12.02 3.01 33.67
CA TRP A 571 13.04 2.86 32.62
C TRP A 571 13.62 4.21 32.21
N ALA A 572 14.87 4.20 31.75
CA ALA A 572 15.51 5.40 31.21
C ALA A 572 14.66 6.02 30.08
N PRO A 573 14.57 7.36 29.98
CA PRO A 573 13.66 8.03 29.05
C PRO A 573 13.72 7.56 27.60
N GLN A 574 14.91 7.23 27.09
CA GLN A 574 15.11 6.70 25.72
C GLN A 574 14.54 5.28 25.54
N ASN A 575 14.32 4.54 26.62
CA ASN A 575 13.81 3.16 26.62
C ASN A 575 12.30 3.08 26.87
N GLN A 576 11.63 4.20 27.14
CA GLN A 576 10.20 4.23 27.47
C GLN A 576 9.28 4.11 26.24
N LEU A 577 9.80 4.35 25.03
CA LEU A 577 9.00 4.39 23.80
C LEU A 577 8.11 3.16 23.60
N PRO A 578 8.57 1.90 23.76
CA PRO A 578 7.69 0.75 23.57
C PRO A 578 6.55 0.69 24.58
N GLY A 579 6.78 1.09 25.84
CA GLY A 579 5.75 1.17 26.87
C GLY A 579 4.69 2.23 26.58
N LEU A 580 5.14 3.42 26.11
CA LEU A 580 4.23 4.49 25.68
C LEU A 580 3.42 4.09 24.43
N ASP A 581 4.04 3.31 23.53
CA ASP A 581 3.38 2.83 22.32
C ASP A 581 2.30 1.77 22.65
N LEU A 582 2.55 0.87 23.60
CA LEU A 582 1.53 -0.04 24.11
C LEU A 582 0.42 0.71 24.87
N LEU A 583 0.76 1.71 25.68
CA LEU A 583 -0.21 2.49 26.45
C LEU A 583 -1.21 3.22 25.52
N ARG A 584 -0.73 3.84 24.43
CA ARG A 584 -1.64 4.50 23.49
C ARG A 584 -2.61 3.54 22.80
N LEU A 585 -2.14 2.31 22.50
CA LEU A 585 -3.00 1.27 21.92
C LEU A 585 -4.03 0.79 22.93
N PHE A 586 -3.61 0.63 24.19
CA PHE A 586 -4.49 0.22 25.26
C PHE A 586 -5.54 1.29 25.56
N ALA A 587 -5.19 2.58 25.47
CA ALA A 587 -6.13 3.69 25.61
C ALA A 587 -7.24 3.71 24.55
N ALA A 588 -6.97 3.22 23.35
CA ALA A 588 -8.00 3.03 22.32
C ALA A 588 -8.88 1.79 22.57
N ALA A 589 -8.31 0.76 23.21
CA ALA A 589 -8.95 -0.54 23.36
C ALA A 589 -9.77 -0.71 24.65
N SER A 590 -9.49 0.08 25.70
CA SER A 590 -10.12 -0.10 27.02
C SER A 590 -10.39 1.22 27.74
N SER A 591 -11.60 1.35 28.30
CA SER A 591 -12.00 2.49 29.15
C SER A 591 -11.22 2.54 30.47
N GLN A 592 -10.69 1.41 30.93
CA GLN A 592 -9.94 1.31 32.19
C GLN A 592 -8.70 2.20 32.23
N VAL A 593 -8.11 2.52 31.07
CA VAL A 593 -6.96 3.43 31.02
C VAL A 593 -7.31 4.83 31.53
N ALA A 594 -8.50 5.33 31.23
CA ALA A 594 -8.95 6.65 31.66
C ALA A 594 -9.27 6.72 33.18
N THR A 595 -9.72 5.60 33.75
CA THR A 595 -10.13 5.50 35.17
C THR A 595 -9.02 5.00 36.08
N TYR A 596 -7.90 4.50 35.48
CA TYR A 596 -6.76 3.97 36.22
C TYR A 596 -6.08 5.02 37.11
N GLN A 597 -5.73 4.62 38.33
CA GLN A 597 -5.01 5.44 39.30
C GLN A 597 -3.90 4.61 39.95
N SER A 598 -2.68 5.15 39.96
CA SER A 598 -1.52 4.56 40.62
C SER A 598 -0.96 5.55 41.63
N SER A 599 -0.89 5.16 42.90
CA SER A 599 -0.32 6.02 43.97
C SER A 599 -0.89 7.45 43.93
N ASP A 600 -2.21 7.60 43.87
CA ASP A 600 -2.97 8.87 43.73
C ASP A 600 -2.74 9.66 42.42
N GLN A 601 -1.99 9.14 41.46
CA GLN A 601 -1.79 9.76 40.15
C GLN A 601 -2.63 9.07 39.07
N LYS A 602 -3.39 9.84 38.32
CA LYS A 602 -4.08 9.39 37.12
C LYS A 602 -3.12 9.35 35.93
N ILE A 603 -3.50 8.63 34.86
CA ILE A 603 -2.66 8.40 33.69
C ILE A 603 -2.09 9.69 33.08
N GLY A 604 -2.87 10.77 33.03
CA GLY A 604 -2.41 12.05 32.49
C GLY A 604 -1.31 12.71 33.32
N GLU A 605 -1.36 12.58 34.64
CA GLU A 605 -0.33 13.11 35.56
C GLU A 605 0.95 12.30 35.44
N ILE A 606 0.84 10.99 35.25
CA ILE A 606 1.97 10.10 35.01
C ILE A 606 2.68 10.45 33.69
N LEU A 607 1.91 10.67 32.61
CA LEU A 607 2.48 11.10 31.32
C LEU A 607 3.11 12.49 31.40
N GLU A 608 2.56 13.38 32.22
CA GLU A 608 3.08 14.72 32.45
C GLU A 608 4.41 14.70 33.18
N THR A 609 4.52 13.92 34.26
CA THR A 609 5.66 14.00 35.19
C THR A 609 6.80 13.02 34.86
N SER A 610 6.50 11.86 34.27
CA SER A 610 7.48 10.77 34.17
C SER A 610 7.75 10.28 32.75
N GLY A 611 6.76 10.14 31.90
CA GLY A 611 6.92 9.33 30.69
C GLY A 611 6.83 10.07 29.37
N GLY A 612 5.94 11.03 29.23
CA GLY A 612 5.65 11.65 27.95
C GLY A 612 6.24 13.02 27.82
N PHE A 613 5.78 13.93 28.65
CA PHE A 613 6.11 15.35 28.55
C PHE A 613 7.24 15.76 29.50
N GLY A 614 7.46 15.03 30.60
CA GLY A 614 8.40 15.40 31.66
C GLY A 614 9.89 15.30 31.31
N ASN A 615 10.27 14.58 30.26
CA ASN A 615 11.67 14.31 29.92
C ASN A 615 12.21 15.08 28.72
N GLY A 616 11.40 15.92 28.08
CA GLY A 616 11.80 16.76 26.93
C GLY A 616 12.06 15.99 25.62
N LEU A 617 11.81 14.69 25.55
CA LEU A 617 11.99 13.88 24.35
C LEU A 617 10.77 13.98 23.43
N VAL A 618 10.98 14.51 22.23
CA VAL A 618 9.93 14.77 21.24
C VAL A 618 9.11 13.52 20.89
N ASN A 619 9.75 12.35 20.74
CA ASN A 619 9.05 11.11 20.42
C ASN A 619 8.18 10.60 21.59
N ASN A 620 8.65 10.78 22.83
CA ASN A 620 7.87 10.43 24.01
C ASN A 620 6.64 11.33 24.12
N ALA A 621 6.80 12.65 23.94
CA ALA A 621 5.70 13.61 23.95
C ALA A 621 4.70 13.34 22.81
N MET A 622 5.17 12.93 21.64
CA MET A 622 4.32 12.51 20.53
C MET A 622 3.48 11.29 20.91
N LEU A 623 4.06 10.24 21.50
CA LEU A 623 3.32 9.04 21.91
C LEU A 623 2.33 9.32 23.05
N ALA A 624 2.70 10.18 24.01
CA ALA A 624 1.80 10.67 25.03
C ALA A 624 0.62 11.44 24.43
N THR A 625 0.86 12.30 23.42
CA THR A 625 -0.18 12.99 22.69
C THR A 625 -1.11 12.01 21.96
N ARG A 626 -0.56 10.95 21.35
CA ARG A 626 -1.36 9.88 20.72
C ARG A 626 -2.17 9.09 21.74
N THR A 627 -1.67 8.91 22.96
CA THR A 627 -2.46 8.33 24.05
C THR A 627 -3.70 9.20 24.36
N TYR A 628 -3.52 10.52 24.46
CA TYR A 628 -4.64 11.46 24.63
C TYR A 628 -5.63 11.43 23.46
N VAL A 629 -5.15 11.35 22.22
CA VAL A 629 -6.03 11.17 21.04
C VAL A 629 -6.88 9.92 21.18
N ASN A 630 -6.29 8.80 21.61
CA ASN A 630 -6.93 7.51 21.65
C ASN A 630 -7.92 7.35 22.83
N LEU A 631 -7.75 8.10 23.91
CA LEU A 631 -8.71 8.14 25.03
C LEU A 631 -10.12 8.56 24.56
N PHE A 632 -10.26 9.37 23.52
CA PHE A 632 -11.56 9.77 22.98
C PHE A 632 -12.40 8.60 22.43
N GLN A 633 -11.82 7.41 22.22
CA GLN A 633 -12.55 6.26 21.71
C GLN A 633 -13.55 5.70 22.76
N THR A 634 -13.32 5.94 24.02
CA THR A 634 -14.19 5.45 25.13
C THR A 634 -14.97 6.58 25.78
N VAL A 635 -16.10 6.26 26.43
CA VAL A 635 -16.93 7.25 27.13
C VAL A 635 -16.17 7.87 28.31
N ASP A 636 -15.56 7.01 29.16
CA ASP A 636 -14.79 7.45 30.33
C ASP A 636 -13.57 8.27 29.91
N GLY A 637 -12.95 7.91 28.77
CA GLY A 637 -11.84 8.66 28.21
C GLY A 637 -12.24 10.05 27.73
N ARG A 638 -13.42 10.22 27.11
CA ARG A 638 -13.94 11.53 26.71
C ARG A 638 -14.23 12.41 27.93
N GLU A 639 -14.84 11.86 28.97
CA GLU A 639 -15.09 12.56 30.23
C GLU A 639 -13.75 13.00 30.86
N TYR A 640 -12.80 12.08 30.95
CA TYR A 640 -11.46 12.37 31.47
C TYR A 640 -10.75 13.48 30.67
N MET A 641 -10.73 13.39 29.34
CA MET A 641 -10.13 14.41 28.50
C MET A 641 -10.84 15.76 28.60
N ASN A 642 -12.16 15.76 28.77
CA ASN A 642 -12.93 16.98 28.98
C ASN A 642 -12.51 17.72 30.27
N THR A 643 -12.22 17.01 31.36
CA THR A 643 -11.77 17.63 32.62
C THR A 643 -10.36 18.19 32.56
N ARG A 644 -9.51 17.68 31.66
CA ARG A 644 -8.10 18.05 31.51
C ARG A 644 -7.81 18.97 30.32
N PHE A 645 -8.81 19.50 29.67
CA PHE A 645 -8.67 20.23 28.41
C PHE A 645 -7.55 21.28 28.42
N GLU A 646 -7.62 22.25 29.31
CA GLU A 646 -6.68 23.38 29.39
C GLU A 646 -5.25 22.90 29.59
N ARG A 647 -5.05 21.98 30.55
CA ARG A 647 -3.74 21.44 30.88
C ARG A 647 -3.18 20.58 29.73
N THR A 648 -4.02 19.82 29.04
CA THR A 648 -3.61 19.00 27.89
C THR A 648 -3.16 19.88 26.72
N VAL A 649 -3.90 20.95 26.44
CA VAL A 649 -3.54 21.91 25.37
C VAL A 649 -2.20 22.56 25.70
N GLU A 650 -2.02 23.06 26.92
CA GLU A 650 -0.77 23.68 27.37
C GLU A 650 0.44 22.74 27.20
N LEU A 651 0.34 21.49 27.68
CA LEU A 651 1.40 20.50 27.58
C LEU A 651 1.81 20.17 26.15
N VAL A 652 0.80 19.95 25.29
CA VAL A 652 1.04 19.58 23.90
C VAL A 652 1.58 20.76 23.10
N GLU A 653 1.11 21.98 23.37
CA GLU A 653 1.65 23.20 22.72
C GLU A 653 3.11 23.42 23.09
N ASN A 654 3.44 23.36 24.37
CA ASN A 654 4.81 23.56 24.87
C ASN A 654 5.76 22.48 24.31
N SER A 655 5.36 21.21 24.34
CA SER A 655 6.20 20.10 23.89
C SER A 655 6.33 20.01 22.36
N SER A 656 5.41 20.57 21.61
CA SER A 656 5.44 20.60 20.13
C SER A 656 6.03 21.90 19.57
N ALA A 657 6.41 22.86 20.42
CA ALA A 657 6.98 24.13 19.99
C ALA A 657 8.27 23.93 19.18
N GLY A 658 8.31 24.45 17.95
CA GLY A 658 9.46 24.32 17.06
C GLY A 658 9.76 22.93 16.51
N THR A 659 8.89 21.93 16.75
CA THR A 659 9.13 20.56 16.26
C THR A 659 9.02 20.47 14.75
N THR A 660 9.94 19.74 14.12
CA THR A 660 9.87 19.31 12.70
C THR A 660 9.23 17.94 12.54
N ASN A 661 8.96 17.21 13.63
CA ASN A 661 8.38 15.88 13.60
C ASN A 661 6.94 15.91 13.06
N ARG A 662 6.76 15.44 11.83
CA ARG A 662 5.48 15.37 11.13
C ARG A 662 4.42 14.60 11.91
N ASN A 663 4.78 13.46 12.46
CA ASN A 663 3.87 12.61 13.24
C ASN A 663 3.36 13.32 14.50
N PHE A 664 4.19 14.14 15.14
CA PHE A 664 3.76 14.93 16.30
C PHE A 664 2.79 16.04 15.89
N LYS A 665 3.06 16.74 14.79
CA LYS A 665 2.18 17.78 14.24
C LYS A 665 0.79 17.21 13.91
N GLN A 666 0.75 16.05 13.29
CA GLN A 666 -0.50 15.34 12.97
C GLN A 666 -1.23 14.86 14.23
N ALA A 667 -0.52 14.29 15.22
CA ALA A 667 -1.11 13.89 16.49
C ALA A 667 -1.74 15.08 17.23
N LYS A 668 -1.04 16.22 17.28
CA LYS A 668 -1.55 17.48 17.85
C LYS A 668 -2.84 17.93 17.18
N SER A 669 -2.84 18.02 15.85
CA SER A 669 -4.03 18.45 15.11
C SER A 669 -5.20 17.47 15.25
N THR A 670 -4.92 16.16 15.35
CA THR A 670 -5.96 15.14 15.62
C THR A 670 -6.55 15.30 17.01
N LEU A 671 -5.72 15.57 18.01
CA LEU A 671 -6.17 15.83 19.37
C LEU A 671 -7.14 17.03 19.41
N PHE A 672 -6.77 18.12 18.75
CA PHE A 672 -7.60 19.31 18.70
C PHE A 672 -8.89 19.10 17.90
N LEU A 673 -8.85 18.28 16.86
CA LEU A 673 -10.04 17.87 16.14
C LEU A 673 -10.98 17.05 17.04
N ASN A 674 -10.47 16.09 17.83
CA ASN A 674 -11.27 15.32 18.77
C ASN A 674 -11.91 16.22 19.86
N TYR A 675 -11.18 17.21 20.34
CA TYR A 675 -11.76 18.23 21.23
C TYR A 675 -12.86 19.05 20.53
N ALA A 676 -12.68 19.44 19.28
CA ALA A 676 -13.70 20.16 18.52
C ALA A 676 -14.97 19.31 18.35
N VAL A 677 -14.85 18.01 18.09
CA VAL A 677 -15.97 17.05 18.04
C VAL A 677 -16.66 16.96 19.40
N LEU A 678 -15.90 16.85 20.50
CA LEU A 678 -16.43 16.78 21.85
C LEU A 678 -17.23 18.05 22.20
N PHE A 679 -16.65 19.23 21.98
CA PHE A 679 -17.29 20.49 22.31
C PHE A 679 -18.50 20.80 21.42
N HIS A 680 -18.44 20.38 20.16
CA HIS A 680 -19.60 20.43 19.28
C HIS A 680 -20.73 19.53 19.77
N SER A 681 -20.43 18.28 20.15
CA SER A 681 -21.44 17.32 20.64
C SER A 681 -22.06 17.72 21.99
N THR A 682 -21.28 18.39 22.86
CA THR A 682 -21.71 18.86 24.18
C THR A 682 -22.20 20.32 24.18
N ASN A 683 -22.18 21.00 23.03
CA ASN A 683 -22.52 22.41 22.86
C ASN A 683 -21.73 23.33 23.81
N SER A 684 -20.44 23.06 24.04
CA SER A 684 -19.58 23.80 24.97
C SER A 684 -18.98 25.04 24.33
N VAL A 685 -19.64 26.18 24.43
CA VAL A 685 -19.26 27.43 23.75
C VAL A 685 -17.93 27.98 24.27
N ASP A 686 -17.76 28.11 25.59
CA ASP A 686 -16.56 28.72 26.20
C ASP A 686 -15.29 27.97 25.82
N ARG A 687 -15.27 26.64 25.97
CA ARG A 687 -14.13 25.79 25.58
C ARG A 687 -13.89 25.78 24.08
N SER A 688 -14.94 25.92 23.28
CA SER A 688 -14.81 26.09 21.83
C SER A 688 -14.06 27.36 21.49
N ILE A 689 -14.34 28.46 22.19
CA ILE A 689 -13.63 29.75 21.99
C ILE A 689 -12.16 29.61 22.41
N GLU A 690 -11.86 28.96 23.53
CA GLU A 690 -10.48 28.71 23.97
C GLU A 690 -9.69 27.88 22.96
N LEU A 691 -10.33 26.85 22.34
CA LEU A 691 -9.68 25.99 21.33
C LEU A 691 -9.40 26.75 20.00
N LEU A 692 -10.06 27.87 19.73
CA LEU A 692 -9.79 28.68 18.53
C LEU A 692 -8.34 29.16 18.47
N LYS A 693 -7.73 29.53 19.60
CA LYS A 693 -6.35 30.05 19.65
C LYS A 693 -5.33 29.05 19.11
N PRO A 694 -5.19 27.82 19.63
CA PRO A 694 -4.24 26.85 19.11
C PRO A 694 -4.58 26.40 17.69
N LEU A 695 -5.85 26.31 17.30
CA LEU A 695 -6.25 25.96 15.92
C LEU A 695 -5.81 27.04 14.93
N THR A 696 -6.06 28.31 15.23
CA THR A 696 -5.67 29.42 14.34
C THR A 696 -4.15 29.57 14.25
N THR A 697 -3.41 29.24 15.31
CA THR A 697 -1.95 29.16 15.27
C THR A 697 -1.47 28.09 14.29
N ILE A 698 -2.00 26.86 14.33
CA ILE A 698 -1.67 25.81 13.37
C ILE A 698 -2.04 26.26 11.96
N ILE A 699 -3.26 26.73 11.72
CA ILE A 699 -3.72 27.18 10.41
C ILE A 699 -2.85 28.30 9.85
N GLY A 700 -2.33 29.17 10.70
CA GLY A 700 -1.48 30.29 10.29
C GLY A 700 -0.04 29.92 9.93
N THR A 701 0.54 28.94 10.59
CA THR A 701 1.99 28.68 10.55
C THR A 701 2.38 27.30 9.99
N GLU A 702 1.49 26.29 10.07
CA GLU A 702 1.84 24.92 9.75
C GLU A 702 1.95 24.67 8.25
N THR A 703 2.98 23.94 7.84
CA THR A 703 3.26 23.55 6.44
C THR A 703 2.90 22.11 6.12
N ASP A 704 2.68 21.25 7.13
CA ASP A 704 2.16 19.91 6.90
C ASP A 704 0.69 19.98 6.50
N SER A 705 0.41 19.46 5.31
CA SER A 705 -0.92 19.48 4.70
C SER A 705 -1.98 18.75 5.53
N GLU A 706 -1.64 17.58 6.09
CA GLU A 706 -2.57 16.78 6.88
C GLU A 706 -2.88 17.44 8.24
N ALA A 707 -1.85 17.96 8.92
CA ALA A 707 -2.03 18.68 10.17
C ALA A 707 -2.89 19.94 9.96
N THR A 708 -2.64 20.69 8.88
CA THR A 708 -3.44 21.87 8.51
C THR A 708 -4.87 21.49 8.15
N PHE A 709 -5.08 20.43 7.38
CA PHE A 709 -6.41 19.95 7.02
C PHE A 709 -7.24 19.61 8.28
N ARG A 710 -6.69 18.82 9.23
CA ARG A 710 -7.38 18.48 10.48
C ARG A 710 -7.70 19.71 11.32
N ALA A 711 -6.80 20.68 11.37
CA ALA A 711 -7.06 21.95 12.07
C ALA A 711 -8.17 22.77 11.41
N LEU A 712 -8.25 22.80 10.06
CA LEU A 712 -9.35 23.43 9.34
C LEU A 712 -10.69 22.73 9.59
N VAL A 713 -10.74 21.41 9.55
CA VAL A 713 -11.97 20.65 9.86
C VAL A 713 -12.40 20.89 11.31
N ALA A 714 -11.45 20.93 12.25
CA ALA A 714 -11.74 21.28 13.64
C ALA A 714 -12.34 22.69 13.78
N LEU A 715 -11.70 23.69 13.16
CA LEU A 715 -12.22 25.07 13.11
C LEU A 715 -13.63 25.10 12.53
N GLY A 716 -13.84 24.50 11.36
CA GLY A 716 -15.12 24.44 10.69
C GLY A 716 -16.20 23.79 11.56
N THR A 717 -15.86 22.70 12.24
CA THR A 717 -16.78 22.00 13.18
C THR A 717 -17.21 22.91 14.30
N LEU A 718 -16.30 23.67 14.92
CA LEU A 718 -16.67 24.65 15.96
C LEU A 718 -17.51 25.80 15.40
N LEU A 719 -17.28 26.26 14.18
CA LEU A 719 -18.05 27.33 13.55
C LEU A 719 -19.51 26.95 13.24
N THR A 720 -19.86 25.67 13.28
CA THR A 720 -21.26 25.23 13.17
C THR A 720 -22.07 25.41 14.46
N LEU A 721 -21.38 25.65 15.59
CA LEU A 721 -22.05 26.05 16.84
C LEU A 721 -22.66 27.45 16.71
N LYS A 722 -23.78 27.67 17.38
CA LYS A 722 -24.51 28.94 17.34
C LYS A 722 -23.85 29.99 18.24
N GLY A 723 -23.87 31.26 17.85
CA GLY A 723 -23.59 32.41 18.69
C GLY A 723 -22.12 32.86 18.75
N ASP A 724 -21.54 32.91 19.95
CA ASP A 724 -20.32 33.63 20.28
C ASP A 724 -19.04 33.03 19.69
N VAL A 725 -19.01 31.72 19.38
CA VAL A 725 -17.85 31.06 18.75
C VAL A 725 -17.51 31.68 17.42
N LYS A 726 -18.52 31.93 16.57
CA LYS A 726 -18.33 32.58 15.29
C LYS A 726 -17.89 34.03 15.43
N ALA A 727 -18.48 34.77 16.38
CA ALA A 727 -18.11 36.15 16.67
C ALA A 727 -16.64 36.24 17.13
N ALA A 728 -16.21 35.34 18.03
CA ALA A 728 -14.82 35.27 18.48
C ALA A 728 -13.86 34.88 17.35
N ALA A 729 -14.22 33.88 16.52
CA ALA A 729 -13.41 33.46 15.40
C ALA A 729 -13.15 34.59 14.39
N VAL A 730 -14.17 35.39 14.08
CA VAL A 730 -14.04 36.52 13.12
C VAL A 730 -13.41 37.75 13.76
N GLY A 731 -13.86 38.15 14.96
CA GLY A 731 -13.48 39.41 15.59
C GLY A 731 -12.11 39.35 16.28
N ILE A 732 -11.76 38.21 16.91
CA ILE A 732 -10.52 38.10 17.70
C ILE A 732 -9.40 37.46 16.88
N TYR A 733 -9.72 36.40 16.11
CA TYR A 733 -8.73 35.57 15.44
C TYR A 733 -8.60 35.80 13.93
N GLU A 734 -9.30 36.77 13.37
CA GLU A 734 -9.24 37.12 11.92
C GLU A 734 -9.31 35.92 10.99
N THR A 735 -10.12 34.90 11.33
CA THR A 735 -10.14 33.62 10.64
C THR A 735 -10.38 33.71 9.15
N ARG A 736 -11.17 34.70 8.67
CA ARG A 736 -11.39 34.94 7.23
C ARG A 736 -10.07 35.16 6.49
N ARG A 737 -9.18 35.97 7.07
CA ARG A 737 -7.87 36.29 6.51
C ARG A 737 -6.92 35.10 6.57
N LEU A 738 -6.90 34.39 7.68
CA LEU A 738 -6.05 33.19 7.87
C LEU A 738 -6.41 32.09 6.88
N VAL A 739 -7.69 31.75 6.80
CA VAL A 739 -8.19 30.68 5.92
C VAL A 739 -7.93 31.00 4.45
N SER A 740 -8.07 32.28 4.02
CA SER A 740 -7.75 32.68 2.65
C SER A 740 -6.26 32.53 2.31
N LYS A 741 -5.35 32.71 3.26
CA LYS A 741 -3.90 32.54 3.05
C LYS A 741 -3.50 31.05 2.93
N VAL A 742 -4.26 30.13 3.50
CA VAL A 742 -3.94 28.70 3.44
C VAL A 742 -4.05 28.18 2.01
N GLU A 743 -5.04 28.61 1.22
CA GLU A 743 -5.22 28.20 -0.17
C GLU A 743 -3.99 28.50 -1.06
N SER A 744 -3.33 29.63 -0.80
CA SER A 744 -2.12 29.99 -1.55
C SER A 744 -0.87 29.25 -1.07
N ARG A 745 -0.84 28.87 0.22
CA ARG A 745 0.28 28.13 0.82
C ARG A 745 0.21 26.62 0.55
N LEU A 746 -0.99 26.03 0.57
CA LEU A 746 -1.25 24.61 0.37
C LEU A 746 -2.32 24.43 -0.72
N PRO A 747 -1.92 24.23 -1.98
CA PRO A 747 -2.84 24.26 -3.13
C PRO A 747 -3.65 22.99 -3.34
N GLU A 748 -3.62 22.03 -2.41
CA GLU A 748 -4.34 20.76 -2.50
C GLU A 748 -5.86 20.95 -2.57
N GLN A 749 -6.54 20.12 -3.38
CA GLN A 749 -7.98 20.24 -3.61
C GLN A 749 -8.79 20.11 -2.32
N ARG A 750 -8.47 19.12 -1.45
CA ARG A 750 -9.14 18.93 -0.17
C ARG A 750 -9.04 20.14 0.78
N ILE A 751 -7.91 20.85 0.74
CA ILE A 751 -7.72 22.09 1.52
C ILE A 751 -8.64 23.18 0.96
N LYS A 752 -8.70 23.34 -0.37
CA LYS A 752 -9.59 24.31 -1.03
C LYS A 752 -11.06 24.03 -0.71
N ASP A 753 -11.46 22.76 -0.72
CA ASP A 753 -12.85 22.38 -0.46
C ASP A 753 -13.26 22.69 0.99
N VAL A 754 -12.46 22.28 1.98
CA VAL A 754 -12.75 22.62 3.38
C VAL A 754 -12.69 24.12 3.65
N VAL A 755 -11.78 24.85 3.00
CA VAL A 755 -11.72 26.31 3.08
C VAL A 755 -12.98 26.95 2.50
N ALA A 756 -13.51 26.42 1.40
CA ALA A 756 -14.77 26.90 0.82
C ALA A 756 -15.95 26.69 1.77
N GLU A 757 -16.03 25.52 2.44
CA GLU A 757 -17.04 25.26 3.47
C GLU A 757 -16.92 26.21 4.66
N ILE A 758 -15.70 26.48 5.15
CA ILE A 758 -15.46 27.43 6.24
C ILE A 758 -15.87 28.84 5.83
N LYS A 759 -15.49 29.29 4.61
CA LYS A 759 -15.88 30.61 4.09
C LYS A 759 -17.40 30.78 4.01
N ALA A 760 -18.14 29.71 3.71
CA ALA A 760 -19.61 29.74 3.70
C ALA A 760 -20.21 29.83 5.11
N LEU A 761 -19.48 29.37 6.14
CA LEU A 761 -19.89 29.51 7.55
C LEU A 761 -19.55 30.87 8.14
N LEU A 762 -18.46 31.51 7.72
CA LEU A 762 -18.00 32.82 8.17
C LEU A 762 -18.75 33.97 7.51
#